data_b0ed77aa17405aeba0194dabe9381fcc
#
_entry.id   b0ed77aa17405aeba0194dabe9381fcc
#
_cell.length_a   1.000
_cell.length_b   1.000
_cell.length_c   1.000
_cell.angle_alpha   90.00
_cell.angle_beta   90.00
_cell.angle_gamma   90.00
#
_symmetry.space_group_name_H-M   'P 1'
#
loop_
_entity.id
_entity.type
_entity.pdbx_description
1 polymer ?
#
loop_
_entity_poly.entity_id
_entity_poly.type
_entity_poly.pdbx_seq_one_letter_code
_entity_poly.pdbx_strand_id
1 'polypeptide(L)'
;MYFNFKNYSVNYDENAHAFSCAYTPDGQTEEQPFIKNASVSVRSYHGELISPDDYKQVESKQQCNPGSHVLSIIYSDGPKGAPALELHFTLDSASLHIRTFARAIVHIDGMLQWGDEPVNSTFGIRLNAEDHNLRTACGPAFSIHDNALFDRLSDKALEFKASDKFKIRYDWNTGGYHFHFENGIDHGRAFLFKIHEDYCKRKFNIPYAPIDKRHGFNTPPVGWMTWYSVQFKANEQIVLENARLLSATFGKYAEKLCLWVDWEWNHKAFDGLGQEGVDTFTPRKEAYPNGLAHVAEEIEKLGLIPVLWIGATNDGQQNHLLKQHPEWLLAHKPEWCGQWWIDPSHPGVVEEYIPAIFNQIMKWGFKAIKWDCFPATFTICDAFHSKFYNPAISSDTAIRNVVKAARQTVGSDIYMLSCSGNTERDITFAMDQFSAARIGGDIFGWSDFIANSIERVFRFYPWHNVVFYADGDNLVLRSEFNTPAQARSRVSFYGLTGLPVTIGDNLPELDEARIDMLRRIMPVADIHPMDLQQKSYGDGYVLINLAVCKEFGDWNVAGIMNTNDEVLELKLSLESDLHIDTRNGLCYAVYDFWKGEFMGVYGDALQVSIAPMDTAVLRITPLTAHPQVISTSRHITQGGCDLNALSWDAASNSLSGSSKCVEGEVYRLTIYIPEGYEFVNADCADKAAAAVDGCILKVDINSASSGDIVWKLNFKLK
;
A
#
# COMPACT_ATOMS: atom_id res chain seq x y z
N MET A 1 1.80 -19.83 -35.31
CA MET A 1 1.17 -21.15 -35.00
C MET A 1 0.43 -21.05 -33.69
N TYR A 2 -0.86 -21.38 -33.66
CA TYR A 2 -1.69 -21.37 -32.43
C TYR A 2 -1.93 -22.79 -31.93
N PHE A 3 -1.76 -23.01 -30.61
CA PHE A 3 -1.86 -24.31 -29.96
C PHE A 3 -2.49 -24.15 -28.59
N ASN A 4 -3.51 -24.95 -28.25
CA ASN A 4 -4.23 -24.83 -26.98
C ASN A 4 -4.61 -26.17 -26.37
N PHE A 5 -4.85 -26.15 -25.07
CA PHE A 5 -5.50 -27.21 -24.32
C PHE A 5 -6.24 -26.60 -23.13
N LYS A 6 -7.57 -26.81 -23.11
CA LYS A 6 -8.46 -26.22 -22.11
C LYS A 6 -8.25 -24.71 -21.95
N ASN A 7 -7.80 -24.26 -20.78
CA ASN A 7 -7.67 -22.85 -20.43
C ASN A 7 -6.36 -22.21 -20.92
N TYR A 8 -5.40 -23.02 -21.33
CA TYR A 8 -4.08 -22.50 -21.73
C TYR A 8 -3.89 -22.52 -23.24
N SER A 9 -3.27 -21.48 -23.77
CA SER A 9 -2.86 -21.39 -25.17
C SER A 9 -1.44 -20.86 -25.33
N VAL A 10 -0.81 -21.27 -26.42
CA VAL A 10 0.49 -20.81 -26.88
C VAL A 10 0.38 -20.37 -28.33
N ASN A 11 0.81 -19.17 -28.62
CA ASN A 11 0.97 -18.67 -29.98
C ASN A 11 2.46 -18.51 -30.28
N TYR A 12 2.97 -19.33 -31.19
CA TYR A 12 4.35 -19.28 -31.67
C TYR A 12 4.39 -18.57 -33.02
N ASP A 13 5.13 -17.45 -33.10
CA ASP A 13 5.42 -16.73 -34.35
C ASP A 13 6.63 -17.36 -35.04
N GLU A 14 6.38 -17.99 -36.18
CA GLU A 14 7.42 -18.68 -36.96
C GLU A 14 8.40 -17.70 -37.65
N ASN A 15 7.99 -16.45 -37.84
CA ASN A 15 8.85 -15.45 -38.49
C ASN A 15 9.76 -14.72 -37.47
N ALA A 16 9.20 -14.42 -36.28
CA ALA A 16 9.93 -13.75 -35.20
C ALA A 16 10.61 -14.73 -34.24
N HIS A 17 10.39 -16.05 -34.43
CA HIS A 17 10.82 -17.10 -33.50
C HIS A 17 10.51 -16.81 -32.04
N ALA A 18 9.37 -16.17 -31.80
CA ALA A 18 8.90 -15.73 -30.49
C ALA A 18 7.59 -16.42 -30.11
N PHE A 19 7.33 -16.52 -28.82
CA PHE A 19 6.07 -17.10 -28.34
C PHE A 19 5.36 -16.19 -27.36
N SER A 20 4.03 -16.32 -27.34
CA SER A 20 3.16 -15.70 -26.36
C SER A 20 2.26 -16.76 -25.75
N CYS A 21 1.93 -16.62 -24.48
CA CYS A 21 1.05 -17.55 -23.78
C CYS A 21 -0.12 -16.80 -23.17
N ALA A 22 -1.32 -17.41 -23.24
CA ALA A 22 -2.52 -16.84 -22.70
C ALA A 22 -3.33 -17.87 -21.89
N TYR A 23 -4.26 -17.36 -21.12
CA TYR A 23 -5.19 -18.12 -20.30
C TYR A 23 -6.61 -17.66 -20.57
N THR A 24 -7.52 -18.61 -20.72
CA THR A 24 -8.96 -18.35 -20.85
C THR A 24 -9.66 -18.78 -19.56
N PRO A 25 -10.23 -17.86 -18.77
CA PRO A 25 -10.96 -18.21 -17.56
C PRO A 25 -12.17 -19.13 -17.84
N ASP A 26 -12.53 -19.95 -16.86
CA ASP A 26 -13.70 -20.83 -16.98
C ASP A 26 -14.96 -20.05 -17.31
N GLY A 27 -15.66 -20.49 -18.38
CA GLY A 27 -16.90 -19.86 -18.86
C GLY A 27 -16.72 -18.55 -19.63
N GLN A 28 -15.49 -18.11 -19.89
CA GLN A 28 -15.15 -16.98 -20.75
C GLN A 28 -14.66 -17.45 -22.12
N THR A 29 -14.63 -16.53 -23.08
CA THR A 29 -14.14 -16.78 -24.45
C THR A 29 -12.93 -15.90 -24.77
N GLU A 30 -12.64 -14.90 -23.95
CA GLU A 30 -11.55 -13.97 -24.15
C GLU A 30 -10.27 -14.49 -23.49
N GLU A 31 -9.19 -14.54 -24.28
CA GLU A 31 -7.88 -14.94 -23.80
C GLU A 31 -7.18 -13.79 -23.09
N GLN A 32 -6.62 -14.07 -21.91
CA GLN A 32 -5.82 -13.13 -21.15
C GLN A 32 -4.34 -13.47 -21.31
N PRO A 33 -3.56 -12.68 -22.07
CA PRO A 33 -2.15 -12.96 -22.27
C PRO A 33 -1.37 -12.73 -20.97
N PHE A 34 -0.48 -13.66 -20.59
CA PHE A 34 0.40 -13.54 -19.46
C PHE A 34 1.90 -13.63 -19.80
N ILE A 35 2.25 -14.19 -20.99
CA ILE A 35 3.58 -14.08 -21.59
C ILE A 35 3.42 -13.42 -22.94
N LYS A 36 4.24 -12.41 -23.24
CA LYS A 36 4.26 -11.73 -24.53
C LYS A 36 5.66 -11.72 -25.11
N ASN A 37 5.74 -12.06 -26.40
CA ASN A 37 6.95 -11.93 -27.22
C ASN A 37 8.20 -12.50 -26.57
N ALA A 38 8.08 -13.67 -25.93
CA ALA A 38 9.23 -14.35 -25.35
C ALA A 38 10.03 -15.04 -26.43
N SER A 39 11.35 -14.91 -26.37
CA SER A 39 12.30 -15.56 -27.26
C SER A 39 13.26 -16.43 -26.47
N VAL A 40 13.78 -17.45 -27.13
CA VAL A 40 14.78 -18.35 -26.56
C VAL A 40 16.12 -18.08 -27.24
N SER A 41 17.21 -18.13 -26.48
CA SER A 41 18.56 -18.12 -27.02
C SER A 41 19.43 -19.12 -26.28
N VAL A 42 20.54 -19.50 -26.91
CA VAL A 42 21.44 -20.51 -26.34
C VAL A 42 22.89 -20.05 -26.41
N ARG A 43 23.64 -20.32 -25.33
CA ARG A 43 25.06 -20.00 -25.32
C ARG A 43 25.88 -21.07 -26.07
N SER A 44 26.67 -20.68 -27.07
CA SER A 44 27.55 -21.58 -27.79
C SER A 44 28.66 -22.14 -26.89
N TYR A 45 29.35 -23.18 -27.39
CA TYR A 45 30.54 -23.72 -26.69
C TYR A 45 31.71 -22.71 -26.62
N HIS A 46 31.65 -21.63 -27.38
CA HIS A 46 32.64 -20.55 -27.36
C HIS A 46 32.19 -19.33 -26.53
N GLY A 47 30.99 -19.42 -25.87
CA GLY A 47 30.45 -18.39 -25.01
C GLY A 47 29.58 -17.32 -25.72
N GLU A 48 29.44 -17.40 -27.05
CA GLU A 48 28.58 -16.50 -27.82
C GLU A 48 27.11 -16.84 -27.62
N LEU A 49 26.24 -15.83 -27.62
CA LEU A 49 24.80 -16.01 -27.59
C LEU A 49 24.27 -16.21 -29.01
N ILE A 50 23.57 -17.32 -29.22
CA ILE A 50 22.99 -17.70 -30.53
C ILE A 50 21.48 -17.54 -30.42
N SER A 51 20.90 -16.78 -31.33
CA SER A 51 19.46 -16.57 -31.43
C SER A 51 18.78 -17.69 -32.26
N PRO A 52 17.46 -17.84 -32.20
CA PRO A 52 16.72 -18.74 -33.06
C PRO A 52 16.92 -18.47 -34.56
N ASP A 53 17.12 -17.21 -34.94
CA ASP A 53 17.33 -16.77 -36.33
C ASP A 53 18.64 -17.29 -36.95
N ASP A 54 19.59 -17.71 -36.13
CA ASP A 54 20.86 -18.26 -36.53
C ASP A 54 20.77 -19.75 -36.98
N TYR A 55 19.62 -20.41 -36.73
CA TYR A 55 19.38 -21.79 -37.11
C TYR A 55 18.71 -21.87 -38.48
N LYS A 56 19.23 -22.74 -39.35
CA LYS A 56 18.70 -22.90 -40.70
C LYS A 56 17.48 -23.80 -40.80
N GLN A 57 17.27 -24.65 -39.79
CA GLN A 57 16.15 -25.58 -39.77
C GLN A 57 15.38 -25.42 -38.44
N VAL A 58 14.09 -25.15 -38.59
CA VAL A 58 13.15 -25.09 -37.46
C VAL A 58 11.97 -26.00 -37.79
N GLU A 59 11.77 -27.01 -36.95
CA GLU A 59 10.66 -27.95 -37.06
C GLU A 59 9.70 -27.80 -35.90
N SER A 60 8.41 -27.93 -36.15
CA SER A 60 7.39 -27.99 -35.10
C SER A 60 6.68 -29.35 -35.08
N LYS A 61 6.41 -29.89 -33.90
CA LYS A 61 5.67 -31.14 -33.67
C LYS A 61 4.60 -30.95 -32.64
N GLN A 62 3.41 -31.48 -32.91
CA GLN A 62 2.28 -31.45 -31.99
C GLN A 62 1.91 -32.87 -31.59
N GLN A 63 1.67 -33.06 -30.28
CA GLN A 63 1.18 -34.31 -29.72
C GLN A 63 -0.03 -34.02 -28.82
N CYS A 64 -1.19 -34.58 -29.16
CA CYS A 64 -2.42 -34.43 -28.42
C CYS A 64 -2.73 -35.71 -27.64
N ASN A 65 -2.69 -35.63 -26.33
CA ASN A 65 -3.05 -36.74 -25.41
C ASN A 65 -4.33 -36.38 -24.64
N PRO A 66 -5.06 -37.35 -24.09
CA PRO A 66 -6.31 -37.07 -23.35
C PRO A 66 -6.16 -36.12 -22.16
N GLY A 67 -4.99 -36.07 -21.50
CA GLY A 67 -4.74 -35.26 -20.32
C GLY A 67 -3.85 -34.05 -20.54
N SER A 68 -3.18 -33.95 -21.69
CA SER A 68 -2.27 -32.84 -22.00
C SER A 68 -1.95 -32.77 -23.48
N HIS A 69 -1.68 -31.57 -23.96
CA HIS A 69 -1.13 -31.35 -25.30
C HIS A 69 0.31 -30.85 -25.23
N VAL A 70 1.15 -31.29 -26.18
CA VAL A 70 2.56 -30.90 -26.25
C VAL A 70 2.85 -30.28 -27.62
N LEU A 71 3.40 -29.08 -27.63
CA LEU A 71 3.99 -28.43 -28.80
C LEU A 71 5.52 -28.43 -28.63
N SER A 72 6.23 -28.95 -29.60
CA SER A 72 7.70 -28.97 -29.62
C SER A 72 8.22 -28.13 -30.80
N ILE A 73 9.15 -27.22 -30.55
CA ILE A 73 9.88 -26.44 -31.56
C ILE A 73 11.33 -26.91 -31.50
N ILE A 74 11.86 -27.37 -32.60
CA ILE A 74 13.20 -27.95 -32.71
C ILE A 74 14.04 -27.12 -33.65
N TYR A 75 15.14 -26.58 -33.12
CA TYR A 75 16.12 -25.78 -33.88
C TYR A 75 17.36 -26.62 -34.14
N SER A 76 17.73 -26.74 -35.42
CA SER A 76 18.88 -27.53 -35.87
C SER A 76 19.63 -26.83 -37.02
N ASP A 77 20.82 -27.34 -37.37
CA ASP A 77 21.72 -26.74 -38.35
C ASP A 77 22.08 -25.27 -38.05
N GLY A 78 22.45 -25.02 -36.81
CA GLY A 78 22.97 -23.72 -36.36
C GLY A 78 24.42 -23.46 -36.80
N PRO A 79 24.96 -22.26 -36.51
CA PRO A 79 26.36 -21.92 -36.78
C PRO A 79 27.33 -22.84 -36.06
N LYS A 80 28.61 -22.81 -36.46
CA LYS A 80 29.66 -23.65 -35.88
C LYS A 80 29.74 -23.44 -34.36
N GLY A 81 29.55 -24.52 -33.59
CA GLY A 81 29.54 -24.49 -32.13
C GLY A 81 28.16 -24.25 -31.49
N ALA A 82 27.10 -24.09 -32.30
CA ALA A 82 25.73 -24.05 -31.80
C ALA A 82 25.27 -25.45 -31.39
N PRO A 83 24.75 -25.63 -30.17
CA PRO A 83 24.06 -26.85 -29.80
C PRO A 83 22.67 -26.92 -30.46
N ALA A 84 22.15 -28.10 -30.74
CA ALA A 84 20.74 -28.26 -31.05
C ALA A 84 19.89 -27.82 -29.83
N LEU A 85 18.75 -27.16 -30.08
CA LEU A 85 17.85 -26.64 -29.07
C LEU A 85 16.43 -27.14 -29.33
N GLU A 86 15.79 -27.68 -28.33
CA GLU A 86 14.37 -28.00 -28.37
C GLU A 86 13.62 -27.19 -27.31
N LEU A 87 12.48 -26.62 -27.67
CA LEU A 87 11.57 -25.89 -26.81
C LEU A 87 10.23 -26.64 -26.79
N HIS A 88 9.83 -27.14 -25.64
CA HIS A 88 8.60 -27.90 -25.46
C HIS A 88 7.61 -27.15 -24.57
N PHE A 89 6.41 -26.92 -25.09
CA PHE A 89 5.27 -26.43 -24.33
C PHE A 89 4.35 -27.59 -24.00
N THR A 90 4.15 -27.88 -22.72
CA THR A 90 3.18 -28.88 -22.25
C THR A 90 2.03 -28.15 -21.57
N LEU A 91 0.83 -28.27 -22.11
CA LEU A 91 -0.40 -27.69 -21.61
C LEU A 91 -1.22 -28.81 -20.97
N ASP A 92 -1.56 -28.68 -19.70
CA ASP A 92 -2.52 -29.55 -19.02
C ASP A 92 -3.68 -28.73 -18.45
N SER A 93 -4.60 -29.36 -17.70
CA SER A 93 -5.78 -28.66 -17.16
C SER A 93 -5.45 -27.67 -16.03
N ALA A 94 -4.25 -27.71 -15.46
CA ALA A 94 -3.88 -26.95 -14.30
C ALA A 94 -2.72 -25.98 -14.54
N SER A 95 -1.94 -26.19 -15.63
CA SER A 95 -0.67 -25.50 -15.81
C SER A 95 -0.14 -25.49 -17.25
N LEU A 96 0.76 -24.55 -17.52
CA LEU A 96 1.62 -24.53 -18.67
C LEU A 96 3.07 -24.79 -18.23
N HIS A 97 3.72 -25.77 -18.87
CA HIS A 97 5.12 -26.06 -18.67
C HIS A 97 5.91 -25.69 -19.92
N ILE A 98 7.01 -24.96 -19.76
CA ILE A 98 7.97 -24.68 -20.83
C ILE A 98 9.26 -25.39 -20.47
N ARG A 99 9.68 -26.34 -21.31
CA ARG A 99 10.93 -27.12 -21.13
C ARG A 99 11.88 -26.83 -22.25
N THR A 100 13.15 -26.71 -21.91
CA THR A 100 14.22 -26.54 -22.87
C THR A 100 15.18 -27.73 -22.81
N PHE A 101 15.59 -28.23 -23.97
CA PHE A 101 16.57 -29.29 -24.11
C PHE A 101 17.72 -28.80 -24.98
N ALA A 102 18.85 -28.56 -24.35
CA ALA A 102 20.10 -28.20 -25.02
C ALA A 102 21.27 -28.64 -24.14
N ARG A 103 22.41 -28.98 -24.77
CA ARG A 103 23.67 -29.24 -24.03
C ARG A 103 24.43 -27.91 -23.78
N ALA A 104 23.72 -26.88 -23.38
CA ALA A 104 24.25 -25.56 -23.15
C ALA A 104 23.34 -24.76 -22.22
N ILE A 105 23.79 -23.58 -21.83
CA ILE A 105 22.93 -22.64 -21.07
C ILE A 105 21.90 -22.05 -22.05
N VAL A 106 20.64 -22.14 -21.65
CA VAL A 106 19.51 -21.57 -22.40
C VAL A 106 18.99 -20.35 -21.67
N HIS A 107 18.73 -19.29 -22.41
CA HIS A 107 18.10 -18.08 -21.94
C HIS A 107 16.70 -17.96 -22.54
N ILE A 108 15.73 -17.52 -21.75
CA ILE A 108 14.42 -17.11 -22.22
C ILE A 108 14.17 -15.68 -21.74
N ASP A 109 13.92 -14.80 -22.68
CA ASP A 109 13.64 -13.38 -22.45
C ASP A 109 12.26 -13.05 -22.98
N GLY A 110 11.49 -12.26 -22.24
CA GLY A 110 10.14 -11.88 -22.64
C GLY A 110 9.48 -10.93 -21.66
N MET A 111 8.19 -10.76 -21.84
CA MET A 111 7.38 -9.97 -20.93
C MET A 111 6.31 -10.83 -20.24
N LEU A 112 6.19 -10.69 -18.92
CA LEU A 112 5.00 -11.07 -18.17
C LEU A 112 4.08 -9.86 -18.11
N GLN A 113 2.81 -10.08 -18.38
CA GLN A 113 1.75 -9.08 -18.15
C GLN A 113 0.64 -9.74 -17.36
N TRP A 114 0.26 -9.13 -16.24
CA TRP A 114 -0.76 -9.67 -15.37
C TRP A 114 -1.47 -8.55 -14.63
N GLY A 115 -2.81 -8.60 -14.60
CA GLY A 115 -3.64 -7.54 -14.04
C GLY A 115 -4.02 -6.46 -15.05
N ASP A 116 -5.12 -5.78 -14.77
CA ASP A 116 -5.69 -4.77 -15.66
C ASP A 116 -4.97 -3.41 -15.53
N GLU A 117 -4.49 -3.10 -14.31
CA GLU A 117 -3.70 -1.91 -14.03
C GLU A 117 -2.37 -2.29 -13.36
N PRO A 118 -1.30 -2.46 -14.14
CA PRO A 118 -0.05 -3.07 -13.67
C PRO A 118 0.59 -2.35 -12.47
N VAL A 119 0.52 -1.02 -12.44
CA VAL A 119 1.18 -0.24 -11.37
C VAL A 119 0.44 -0.32 -10.05
N ASN A 120 -0.89 -0.25 -10.08
CA ASN A 120 -1.71 -0.10 -8.87
C ASN A 120 -2.37 -1.40 -8.40
N SER A 121 -2.50 -2.38 -9.28
CA SER A 121 -3.22 -3.62 -8.99
C SER A 121 -2.32 -4.84 -8.79
N THR A 122 -1.21 -4.93 -9.52
CA THR A 122 -0.36 -6.14 -9.51
C THR A 122 0.81 -6.03 -8.52
N PHE A 123 0.96 -7.05 -7.68
CA PHE A 123 2.07 -7.19 -6.75
C PHE A 123 2.79 -8.52 -6.94
N GLY A 124 4.11 -8.49 -6.72
CA GLY A 124 4.87 -9.70 -6.50
C GLY A 124 4.60 -10.26 -5.10
N ILE A 125 4.25 -11.51 -5.03
CA ILE A 125 4.03 -12.21 -3.76
C ILE A 125 4.73 -13.56 -3.77
N ARG A 126 5.08 -14.03 -2.58
CA ARG A 126 5.53 -15.41 -2.39
C ARG A 126 4.32 -16.28 -2.11
N LEU A 127 3.99 -17.16 -3.05
CA LEU A 127 3.00 -18.20 -2.87
C LEU A 127 3.68 -19.45 -2.30
N ASN A 128 3.48 -19.72 -1.02
CA ASN A 128 3.94 -20.97 -0.43
C ASN A 128 2.75 -21.91 -0.25
N ALA A 129 2.82 -23.10 -0.87
CA ALA A 129 1.75 -24.09 -0.80
C ALA A 129 1.52 -24.65 0.61
N GLU A 130 2.53 -24.62 1.45
CA GLU A 130 2.51 -25.13 2.83
C GLU A 130 2.26 -24.02 3.87
N ASP A 131 2.39 -22.75 3.49
CA ASP A 131 2.25 -21.62 4.39
C ASP A 131 0.88 -20.99 4.17
N HIS A 132 0.03 -20.97 5.18
CA HIS A 132 -1.27 -20.31 5.15
C HIS A 132 -1.17 -18.77 5.14
N ASN A 133 0.05 -18.25 5.16
CA ASN A 133 0.33 -16.83 5.23
C ASN A 133 0.81 -16.31 3.86
N LEU A 134 0.12 -15.31 3.32
CA LEU A 134 0.63 -14.51 2.22
C LEU A 134 1.86 -13.75 2.71
N ARG A 135 3.03 -14.11 2.20
CA ARG A 135 4.25 -13.32 2.39
C ARG A 135 4.47 -12.49 1.15
N THR A 136 4.45 -11.19 1.32
CA THR A 136 4.65 -10.25 0.24
C THR A 136 6.12 -9.85 0.17
N ALA A 137 6.68 -9.93 -1.03
CA ALA A 137 7.73 -9.01 -1.44
C ALA A 137 7.03 -7.98 -2.31
N CYS A 138 7.10 -6.74 -1.92
CA CYS A 138 6.33 -5.69 -2.55
C CYS A 138 7.15 -5.07 -3.67
N GLY A 139 6.47 -4.81 -4.78
CA GLY A 139 7.05 -4.18 -5.94
C GLY A 139 7.44 -5.15 -7.04
N PRO A 140 7.91 -4.62 -8.17
CA PRO A 140 8.35 -5.40 -9.32
C PRO A 140 9.74 -6.03 -9.16
N ALA A 141 10.44 -5.80 -8.04
CA ALA A 141 11.73 -6.40 -7.76
C ALA A 141 11.56 -7.75 -7.05
N PHE A 142 11.59 -8.81 -7.81
CA PHE A 142 11.56 -10.17 -7.26
C PHE A 142 12.96 -10.68 -6.94
N SER A 143 13.11 -11.25 -5.76
CA SER A 143 14.19 -12.19 -5.50
C SER A 143 13.81 -13.56 -6.06
N ILE A 144 14.78 -14.48 -6.16
CA ILE A 144 14.53 -15.88 -6.55
C ILE A 144 13.52 -16.62 -5.63
N HIS A 145 13.12 -15.98 -4.55
CA HIS A 145 12.15 -16.47 -3.57
C HIS A 145 10.72 -16.01 -3.85
N ASP A 146 10.55 -15.04 -4.74
CA ASP A 146 9.23 -14.55 -5.14
C ASP A 146 8.78 -15.34 -6.36
N ASN A 147 7.56 -15.80 -6.35
CA ASN A 147 7.11 -16.79 -7.32
C ASN A 147 5.73 -16.51 -7.90
N ALA A 148 5.16 -15.33 -7.67
CA ALA A 148 3.88 -14.97 -8.26
C ALA A 148 3.68 -13.46 -8.44
N LEU A 149 2.86 -13.15 -9.45
CA LEU A 149 2.21 -11.86 -9.61
C LEU A 149 0.76 -12.00 -9.13
N PHE A 150 0.34 -11.14 -8.22
CA PHE A 150 -1.01 -11.10 -7.68
C PHE A 150 -1.76 -9.86 -8.17
N ASP A 151 -2.86 -10.09 -8.90
CA ASP A 151 -3.79 -9.04 -9.27
C ASP A 151 -4.80 -8.83 -8.13
N ARG A 152 -4.64 -7.74 -7.42
CA ARG A 152 -5.42 -7.39 -6.25
C ARG A 152 -6.87 -7.08 -6.56
N LEU A 153 -7.17 -6.52 -7.73
CA LEU A 153 -8.53 -6.13 -8.10
C LEU A 153 -9.40 -7.35 -8.41
N SER A 154 -8.82 -8.38 -9.04
CA SER A 154 -9.55 -9.56 -9.46
C SER A 154 -9.37 -10.80 -8.56
N ASP A 155 -8.55 -10.73 -7.50
CA ASP A 155 -8.19 -11.88 -6.65
C ASP A 155 -7.53 -13.02 -7.43
N LYS A 156 -6.75 -12.70 -8.47
CA LYS A 156 -6.06 -13.67 -9.32
C LYS A 156 -4.56 -13.68 -9.06
N ALA A 157 -3.94 -14.84 -9.19
CA ALA A 157 -2.49 -14.97 -9.09
C ALA A 157 -1.91 -15.76 -10.26
N LEU A 158 -0.82 -15.25 -10.83
CA LEU A 158 0.06 -15.95 -11.77
C LEU A 158 1.25 -16.49 -10.99
N GLU A 159 1.21 -17.77 -10.62
CA GLU A 159 2.32 -18.47 -10.01
C GLU A 159 3.30 -18.95 -11.09
N PHE A 160 4.60 -18.82 -10.83
CA PHE A 160 5.64 -19.36 -11.69
C PHE A 160 6.75 -20.01 -10.87
N LYS A 161 7.32 -21.10 -11.41
CA LYS A 161 8.46 -21.80 -10.82
C LYS A 161 9.55 -21.92 -11.88
N ALA A 162 10.71 -21.36 -11.59
CA ALA A 162 11.91 -21.51 -12.36
C ALA A 162 12.93 -22.35 -11.57
N SER A 163 13.70 -23.18 -12.28
CA SER A 163 14.67 -24.04 -11.62
C SER A 163 15.99 -23.32 -11.29
N ASP A 164 16.27 -22.19 -11.94
CA ASP A 164 17.55 -21.47 -11.83
C ASP A 164 17.35 -19.93 -11.81
N LYS A 165 18.33 -19.19 -12.29
CA LYS A 165 18.37 -17.74 -12.19
C LYS A 165 17.20 -17.08 -12.93
N PHE A 166 16.36 -16.45 -12.17
CA PHE A 166 15.22 -15.67 -12.64
C PHE A 166 15.39 -14.21 -12.26
N LYS A 167 15.25 -13.33 -13.21
CA LYS A 167 15.23 -11.89 -12.97
C LYS A 167 14.00 -11.30 -13.61
N ILE A 168 13.36 -10.38 -12.90
CA ILE A 168 12.21 -9.64 -13.38
C ILE A 168 12.46 -8.16 -13.17
N ARG A 169 12.02 -7.33 -14.11
CA ARG A 169 12.09 -5.88 -14.03
C ARG A 169 10.81 -5.29 -14.57
N TYR A 170 10.21 -4.41 -13.81
CA TYR A 170 9.02 -3.69 -14.24
C TYR A 170 9.35 -2.72 -15.38
N ASP A 171 8.50 -2.68 -16.39
CA ASP A 171 8.60 -1.74 -17.51
C ASP A 171 7.43 -0.74 -17.47
N TRP A 172 7.74 0.48 -17.14
CA TRP A 172 6.78 1.58 -17.05
C TRP A 172 6.06 1.91 -18.35
N ASN A 173 6.73 1.73 -19.50
CA ASN A 173 6.16 2.08 -20.79
C ASN A 173 5.08 1.10 -21.22
N THR A 174 5.22 -0.16 -20.85
CA THR A 174 4.32 -1.23 -21.26
C THR A 174 3.38 -1.68 -20.14
N GLY A 175 3.68 -1.30 -18.91
CA GLY A 175 2.97 -1.78 -17.73
C GLY A 175 3.13 -3.28 -17.45
N GLY A 176 4.14 -3.91 -18.03
CA GLY A 176 4.48 -5.32 -17.86
C GLY A 176 5.80 -5.51 -17.11
N TYR A 177 6.23 -6.75 -17.03
CA TYR A 177 7.47 -7.13 -16.38
C TYR A 177 8.39 -7.83 -17.39
N HIS A 178 9.51 -7.21 -17.73
CA HIS A 178 10.57 -7.94 -18.43
C HIS A 178 11.09 -9.04 -17.54
N PHE A 179 11.17 -10.26 -18.08
CA PHE A 179 11.77 -11.38 -17.38
C PHE A 179 12.94 -11.95 -18.18
N HIS A 180 13.90 -12.45 -17.44
CA HIS A 180 15.04 -13.19 -17.95
C HIS A 180 15.20 -14.48 -17.14
N PHE A 181 15.09 -15.61 -17.82
CA PHE A 181 15.39 -16.93 -17.26
C PHE A 181 16.71 -17.45 -17.83
N GLU A 182 17.56 -17.94 -16.95
CA GLU A 182 18.77 -18.66 -17.35
C GLU A 182 18.68 -20.11 -16.81
N ASN A 183 18.62 -21.06 -17.72
CA ASN A 183 18.74 -22.48 -17.39
C ASN A 183 20.19 -22.93 -17.51
N GLY A 184 20.71 -23.61 -16.48
CA GLY A 184 22.00 -24.30 -16.58
C GLY A 184 21.98 -25.50 -17.54
N ILE A 185 23.14 -26.15 -17.71
CA ILE A 185 23.38 -27.27 -18.62
C ILE A 185 22.66 -28.57 -18.15
N ASP A 186 21.41 -28.48 -17.76
CA ASP A 186 20.70 -29.67 -17.28
C ASP A 186 19.48 -29.97 -18.14
N HIS A 187 19.34 -31.25 -18.53
CA HIS A 187 18.35 -31.65 -19.51
C HIS A 187 16.93 -31.63 -18.91
N GLY A 188 16.04 -30.85 -19.51
CA GLY A 188 14.60 -30.93 -19.30
C GLY A 188 14.07 -30.20 -18.07
N ARG A 189 14.75 -29.21 -17.56
CA ARG A 189 14.18 -28.32 -16.54
C ARG A 189 13.01 -27.53 -17.12
N ALA A 190 11.95 -27.42 -16.31
CA ALA A 190 10.70 -26.79 -16.71
C ALA A 190 10.52 -25.43 -16.04
N PHE A 191 10.01 -24.47 -16.79
CA PHE A 191 9.31 -23.34 -16.24
C PHE A 191 7.85 -23.73 -16.12
N LEU A 192 7.30 -23.61 -14.94
CA LEU A 192 5.91 -23.88 -14.65
C LEU A 192 5.19 -22.57 -14.46
N PHE A 193 4.07 -22.40 -15.17
CA PHE A 193 3.12 -21.30 -14.95
C PHE A 193 1.77 -21.89 -14.56
N LYS A 194 1.20 -21.33 -13.50
CA LYS A 194 -0.11 -21.73 -12.99
C LYS A 194 -0.93 -20.50 -12.63
N ILE A 195 -2.15 -20.46 -13.10
CA ILE A 195 -3.09 -19.39 -12.80
C ILE A 195 -4.05 -19.85 -11.72
N HIS A 196 -4.23 -19.00 -10.74
CA HIS A 196 -5.17 -19.16 -9.65
C HIS A 196 -6.24 -18.07 -9.77
N GLU A 197 -7.48 -18.49 -9.96
CA GLU A 197 -8.64 -17.62 -9.88
C GLU A 197 -9.22 -17.63 -8.47
N ASP A 198 -9.77 -16.49 -8.00
CA ASP A 198 -10.28 -16.36 -6.63
C ASP A 198 -9.27 -16.86 -5.58
N TYR A 199 -8.01 -16.44 -5.69
CA TYR A 199 -6.91 -17.00 -4.93
C TYR A 199 -7.12 -16.92 -3.41
N CYS A 200 -7.44 -15.72 -2.91
CA CYS A 200 -7.73 -15.54 -1.49
C CYS A 200 -9.04 -16.23 -1.07
N LYS A 201 -10.08 -16.13 -1.88
CA LYS A 201 -11.37 -16.75 -1.58
C LYS A 201 -11.28 -18.28 -1.51
N ARG A 202 -10.65 -18.91 -2.49
CA ARG A 202 -10.61 -20.39 -2.59
C ARG A 202 -9.55 -21.01 -1.69
N LYS A 203 -8.34 -20.43 -1.64
CA LYS A 203 -7.24 -21.03 -0.90
C LYS A 203 -7.31 -20.74 0.60
N PHE A 204 -7.69 -19.53 0.98
CA PHE A 204 -7.67 -19.08 2.37
C PHE A 204 -9.07 -18.92 2.97
N ASN A 205 -10.12 -19.11 2.17
CA ASN A 205 -11.51 -18.88 2.58
C ASN A 205 -11.73 -17.45 3.12
N ILE A 206 -11.03 -16.48 2.52
CA ILE A 206 -11.11 -15.08 2.90
C ILE A 206 -12.25 -14.40 2.10
N PRO A 207 -13.12 -13.62 2.72
CA PRO A 207 -14.18 -12.89 2.03
C PRO A 207 -13.60 -11.68 1.27
N TYR A 208 -12.94 -11.94 0.17
CA TYR A 208 -12.25 -10.93 -0.64
C TYR A 208 -13.24 -10.13 -1.49
N ALA A 209 -13.27 -8.82 -1.34
CA ALA A 209 -14.05 -7.91 -2.17
C ALA A 209 -13.39 -6.52 -2.22
N PRO A 210 -13.17 -5.95 -3.41
CA PRO A 210 -12.65 -4.58 -3.52
C PRO A 210 -13.56 -3.55 -2.85
N ILE A 211 -12.96 -2.50 -2.29
CA ILE A 211 -13.69 -1.38 -1.68
C ILE A 211 -14.52 -0.66 -2.75
N ASP A 212 -15.77 -0.41 -2.48
CA ASP A 212 -16.58 0.50 -3.28
C ASP A 212 -16.32 1.96 -2.85
N LYS A 213 -15.37 2.61 -3.52
CA LYS A 213 -14.96 3.99 -3.24
C LYS A 213 -16.05 5.05 -3.55
N ARG A 214 -17.20 4.65 -4.09
CA ARG A 214 -18.36 5.55 -4.27
C ARG A 214 -19.09 5.83 -2.96
N HIS A 215 -18.88 4.97 -1.95
CA HIS A 215 -19.51 5.07 -0.64
C HIS A 215 -18.49 5.44 0.43
N GLY A 216 -18.91 6.26 1.39
CA GLY A 216 -18.14 6.61 2.59
C GLY A 216 -16.84 7.34 2.28
N PHE A 217 -15.73 6.71 2.62
CA PHE A 217 -14.38 7.26 2.43
C PHE A 217 -13.77 6.74 1.13
N ASN A 218 -13.53 7.63 0.20
CA ASN A 218 -12.85 7.33 -1.07
C ASN A 218 -11.31 7.35 -0.97
N THR A 219 -10.79 7.87 0.12
CA THR A 219 -9.36 7.90 0.46
C THR A 219 -9.15 7.47 1.91
N PRO A 220 -7.95 7.00 2.29
CA PRO A 220 -7.63 6.71 3.68
C PRO A 220 -7.91 7.90 4.60
N PRO A 221 -8.49 7.71 5.79
CA PRO A 221 -8.82 8.80 6.69
C PRO A 221 -7.59 9.47 7.29
N VAL A 222 -7.77 10.74 7.64
CA VAL A 222 -6.82 11.55 8.42
C VAL A 222 -7.54 12.04 9.67
N GLY A 223 -6.86 12.12 10.80
CA GLY A 223 -7.49 12.70 11.99
C GLY A 223 -6.69 12.57 13.28
N TRP A 224 -7.40 12.63 14.40
CA TRP A 224 -6.84 12.63 15.74
C TRP A 224 -7.61 11.66 16.64
N MET A 225 -6.93 11.03 17.63
CA MET A 225 -7.51 10.04 18.52
C MET A 225 -7.15 10.29 19.97
N THR A 226 -8.13 10.13 20.88
CA THR A 226 -7.95 10.34 22.31
C THR A 226 -7.00 9.35 22.96
N TRP A 227 -7.08 8.04 22.61
CA TRP A 227 -6.36 6.99 23.33
C TRP A 227 -4.84 7.23 23.41
N TYR A 228 -4.19 7.42 22.30
CA TYR A 228 -2.73 7.64 22.27
C TYR A 228 -2.31 9.00 22.79
N SER A 229 -3.22 9.99 22.69
CA SER A 229 -2.94 11.36 23.09
C SER A 229 -3.01 11.56 24.58
N VAL A 230 -4.10 11.12 25.21
CA VAL A 230 -4.42 11.47 26.60
C VAL A 230 -4.97 10.31 27.44
N GLN A 231 -5.24 9.16 26.83
CA GLN A 231 -5.77 7.97 27.50
C GLN A 231 -6.99 8.28 28.39
N PHE A 232 -7.09 7.69 29.56
CA PHE A 232 -8.22 7.88 30.50
C PHE A 232 -8.37 9.31 31.07
N LYS A 233 -7.48 10.23 30.72
CA LYS A 233 -7.65 11.67 30.99
C LYS A 233 -8.64 12.32 30.03
N ALA A 234 -9.01 11.64 28.94
CA ALA A 234 -9.96 12.16 27.95
C ALA A 234 -11.29 12.57 28.60
N ASN A 235 -11.75 13.74 28.23
CA ASN A 235 -13.01 14.30 28.60
C ASN A 235 -13.51 15.26 27.52
N GLU A 236 -14.74 15.71 27.62
CA GLU A 236 -15.38 16.61 26.67
C GLU A 236 -14.54 17.87 26.37
N GLN A 237 -13.96 18.49 27.38
CA GLN A 237 -13.15 19.70 27.22
C GLN A 237 -11.90 19.43 26.37
N ILE A 238 -11.12 18.37 26.70
CA ILE A 238 -9.90 17.98 25.97
C ILE A 238 -10.23 17.60 24.54
N VAL A 239 -11.31 16.82 24.34
CA VAL A 239 -11.77 16.41 23.00
C VAL A 239 -12.08 17.62 22.14
N LEU A 240 -12.88 18.59 22.66
CA LEU A 240 -13.28 19.76 21.89
C LEU A 240 -12.12 20.77 21.71
N GLU A 241 -11.15 20.82 22.62
CA GLU A 241 -9.93 21.62 22.44
C GLU A 241 -9.08 21.06 21.28
N ASN A 242 -8.82 19.77 21.27
CA ASN A 242 -8.11 19.10 20.16
C ASN A 242 -8.89 19.18 18.84
N ALA A 243 -10.23 19.11 18.88
CA ALA A 243 -11.07 19.29 17.70
C ALA A 243 -10.88 20.66 17.04
N ARG A 244 -10.89 21.74 17.85
CA ARG A 244 -10.64 23.11 17.34
C ARG A 244 -9.24 23.24 16.73
N LEU A 245 -8.23 22.71 17.40
CA LEU A 245 -6.85 22.74 16.90
C LEU A 245 -6.68 21.88 15.64
N LEU A 246 -7.27 20.69 15.60
CA LEU A 246 -7.25 19.80 14.43
C LEU A 246 -7.83 20.53 13.20
N SER A 247 -9.02 21.12 13.35
CA SER A 247 -9.66 21.87 12.28
C SER A 247 -8.84 23.10 11.84
N ALA A 248 -8.36 23.90 12.80
CA ALA A 248 -7.59 25.11 12.51
C ALA A 248 -6.22 24.81 11.87
N THR A 249 -5.53 23.74 12.31
CA THR A 249 -4.17 23.42 11.91
C THR A 249 -4.11 22.63 10.60
N PHE A 250 -5.06 21.71 10.39
CA PHE A 250 -5.02 20.75 9.30
C PHE A 250 -6.21 20.84 8.33
N GLY A 251 -7.25 21.61 8.63
CA GLY A 251 -8.45 21.74 7.81
C GLY A 251 -8.20 22.26 6.38
N LYS A 252 -7.09 22.98 6.18
CA LYS A 252 -6.66 23.44 4.84
C LYS A 252 -5.84 22.38 4.08
N TYR A 253 -5.41 21.30 4.74
CA TYR A 253 -4.52 20.28 4.19
C TYR A 253 -5.23 18.97 3.84
N ALA A 254 -6.38 18.69 4.46
CA ALA A 254 -7.17 17.50 4.20
C ALA A 254 -8.67 17.85 4.23
N GLU A 255 -9.43 17.27 3.29
CA GLU A 255 -10.85 17.55 3.13
C GLU A 255 -11.74 16.88 4.18
N LYS A 256 -11.33 15.68 4.64
CA LYS A 256 -12.08 14.85 5.58
C LYS A 256 -11.19 14.52 6.77
N LEU A 257 -11.35 15.32 7.83
CA LEU A 257 -10.66 15.09 9.09
C LEU A 257 -11.59 14.38 10.07
N CYS A 258 -11.10 13.28 10.64
CA CYS A 258 -11.80 12.48 11.63
C CYS A 258 -11.33 12.79 13.05
N LEU A 259 -12.23 12.70 14.02
CA LEU A 259 -11.89 12.76 15.43
C LEU A 259 -12.43 11.53 16.15
N TRP A 260 -11.51 10.70 16.65
CA TRP A 260 -11.84 9.47 17.36
C TRP A 260 -11.95 9.72 18.87
N VAL A 261 -13.17 9.51 19.41
CA VAL A 261 -13.40 9.33 20.84
C VAL A 261 -13.28 7.85 21.13
N ASP A 262 -12.18 7.46 21.75
CA ASP A 262 -11.79 6.06 21.94
C ASP A 262 -12.38 5.45 23.24
N TRP A 263 -11.90 4.33 23.64
CA TRP A 263 -12.37 3.45 24.72
C TRP A 263 -12.76 4.15 26.02
N GLU A 264 -12.08 5.22 26.38
CA GLU A 264 -12.30 5.96 27.63
C GLU A 264 -13.65 6.69 27.75
N TRP A 265 -14.46 6.76 26.69
CA TRP A 265 -15.76 7.42 26.76
C TRP A 265 -16.73 6.71 27.72
N ASN A 266 -16.62 5.38 27.90
CA ASN A 266 -17.43 4.60 28.82
C ASN A 266 -16.62 3.82 29.86
N HIS A 267 -15.27 3.79 29.76
CA HIS A 267 -14.37 3.14 30.69
C HIS A 267 -13.58 4.18 31.52
N LYS A 268 -13.29 3.87 32.81
CA LYS A 268 -12.64 4.82 33.74
C LYS A 268 -11.12 4.67 33.77
N ALA A 269 -10.65 3.44 33.86
CA ALA A 269 -9.24 3.11 33.93
C ALA A 269 -9.03 1.63 33.60
N PHE A 270 -7.85 1.28 33.15
CA PHE A 270 -7.46 -0.10 32.97
C PHE A 270 -7.06 -0.71 34.32
N ASP A 271 -7.87 -1.63 34.86
CA ASP A 271 -7.62 -2.35 36.10
C ASP A 271 -7.26 -3.83 35.87
N GLY A 272 -7.19 -4.28 34.61
CA GLY A 272 -6.86 -5.64 34.24
C GLY A 272 -7.96 -6.68 34.46
N LEU A 273 -9.11 -6.28 34.97
CA LEU A 273 -10.22 -7.17 35.37
C LEU A 273 -11.52 -6.93 34.59
N GLY A 274 -11.50 -6.02 33.62
CA GLY A 274 -12.69 -5.49 32.96
C GLY A 274 -13.44 -4.49 33.89
N GLN A 275 -14.30 -3.69 33.29
CA GLN A 275 -14.97 -2.59 34.02
C GLN A 275 -16.36 -3.00 34.47
N GLU A 276 -16.50 -3.32 35.76
CA GLU A 276 -17.83 -3.47 36.35
C GLU A 276 -18.61 -2.16 36.28
N GLY A 277 -19.88 -2.25 35.92
CA GLY A 277 -20.75 -1.07 35.84
C GLY A 277 -20.66 -0.27 34.54
N VAL A 278 -19.88 -0.70 33.56
CA VAL A 278 -19.87 -0.14 32.20
C VAL A 278 -21.16 -0.56 31.49
N ASP A 279 -21.70 0.35 30.70
CA ASP A 279 -22.85 0.14 29.80
C ASP A 279 -22.59 0.85 28.47
N THR A 280 -22.62 0.11 27.40
CA THR A 280 -22.43 0.63 26.03
C THR A 280 -23.42 1.76 25.65
N PHE A 281 -24.53 1.88 26.35
CA PHE A 281 -25.52 2.94 26.11
C PHE A 281 -25.31 4.21 26.96
N THR A 282 -24.38 4.19 27.91
CA THR A 282 -24.23 5.25 28.91
C THR A 282 -22.80 5.77 28.96
N PRO A 283 -22.52 7.00 28.45
CA PRO A 283 -21.21 7.62 28.59
C PRO A 283 -20.91 7.99 30.04
N ARG A 284 -19.63 8.08 30.38
CA ARG A 284 -19.16 8.58 31.69
C ARG A 284 -19.59 10.03 31.88
N LYS A 285 -20.54 10.27 32.80
CA LYS A 285 -21.09 11.61 33.06
C LYS A 285 -20.05 12.61 33.56
N GLU A 286 -19.08 12.14 34.35
CA GLU A 286 -17.99 12.98 34.87
C GLU A 286 -17.04 13.47 33.78
N ALA A 287 -16.88 12.70 32.70
CA ALA A 287 -16.02 13.06 31.56
C ALA A 287 -16.81 13.75 30.44
N TYR A 288 -18.03 13.34 30.20
CA TYR A 288 -18.91 13.84 29.14
C TYR A 288 -20.23 14.35 29.70
N PRO A 289 -20.25 15.47 30.48
CA PRO A 289 -21.41 15.93 31.18
C PRO A 289 -22.61 16.30 30.32
N ASN A 290 -22.35 16.76 29.09
CA ASN A 290 -23.38 17.09 28.11
C ASN A 290 -23.76 15.92 27.17
N GLY A 291 -23.09 14.76 27.33
CA GLY A 291 -23.34 13.54 26.57
C GLY A 291 -22.67 13.51 25.18
N LEU A 292 -22.61 12.31 24.61
CA LEU A 292 -21.89 12.08 23.34
C LEU A 292 -22.59 12.73 22.14
N ALA A 293 -23.90 12.92 22.16
CA ALA A 293 -24.60 13.61 21.09
C ALA A 293 -24.15 15.08 20.97
N HIS A 294 -23.95 15.76 22.12
CA HIS A 294 -23.38 17.10 22.15
C HIS A 294 -21.95 17.13 21.59
N VAL A 295 -21.11 16.17 22.00
CA VAL A 295 -19.73 16.07 21.54
C VAL A 295 -19.68 15.86 20.03
N ALA A 296 -20.49 14.94 19.50
CA ALA A 296 -20.56 14.70 18.06
C ALA A 296 -21.02 15.96 17.28
N GLU A 297 -22.04 16.66 17.77
CA GLU A 297 -22.54 17.91 17.17
C GLU A 297 -21.46 19.00 17.13
N GLU A 298 -20.73 19.19 18.24
CA GLU A 298 -19.65 20.20 18.32
C GLU A 298 -18.49 19.86 17.38
N ILE A 299 -18.14 18.58 17.24
CA ILE A 299 -17.14 18.09 16.27
C ILE A 299 -17.60 18.39 14.84
N GLU A 300 -18.86 18.09 14.48
CA GLU A 300 -19.42 18.39 13.15
C GLU A 300 -19.45 19.90 12.83
N LYS A 301 -19.75 20.75 13.80
CA LYS A 301 -19.72 22.22 13.63
C LYS A 301 -18.33 22.75 13.23
N LEU A 302 -17.27 22.03 13.56
CA LEU A 302 -15.90 22.35 13.17
C LEU A 302 -15.50 21.79 11.79
N GLY A 303 -16.45 21.15 11.08
CA GLY A 303 -16.19 20.48 9.80
C GLY A 303 -15.46 19.14 9.92
N LEU A 304 -15.44 18.55 11.11
CA LEU A 304 -14.80 17.27 11.39
C LEU A 304 -15.81 16.12 11.39
N ILE A 305 -15.34 14.91 11.20
CA ILE A 305 -16.14 13.69 11.23
C ILE A 305 -16.00 13.01 12.60
N PRO A 306 -17.07 12.93 13.41
CA PRO A 306 -17.00 12.26 14.70
C PRO A 306 -16.96 10.75 14.53
N VAL A 307 -15.98 10.10 15.19
CA VAL A 307 -15.77 8.65 15.20
C VAL A 307 -15.87 8.14 16.64
N LEU A 308 -16.59 7.03 16.85
CA LEU A 308 -16.71 6.41 18.16
C LEU A 308 -16.08 5.03 18.19
N TRP A 309 -15.29 4.77 19.23
CA TRP A 309 -14.83 3.43 19.59
C TRP A 309 -15.96 2.61 20.21
N ILE A 310 -16.00 1.31 19.90
CA ILE A 310 -16.95 0.36 20.47
C ILE A 310 -16.34 -1.03 20.63
N GLY A 311 -16.69 -1.74 21.70
CA GLY A 311 -16.45 -3.16 21.90
C GLY A 311 -17.77 -3.92 21.94
N ALA A 312 -18.50 -3.97 20.81
CA ALA A 312 -19.91 -4.42 20.78
C ALA A 312 -20.13 -5.92 21.06
N THR A 313 -19.07 -6.73 21.15
CA THR A 313 -19.15 -8.17 21.44
C THR A 313 -18.99 -8.49 22.94
N ASN A 314 -18.75 -7.48 23.75
CA ASN A 314 -18.64 -7.57 25.20
C ASN A 314 -19.22 -6.31 25.85
N ASP A 315 -19.54 -6.39 27.14
CA ASP A 315 -20.05 -5.25 27.87
C ASP A 315 -19.83 -5.41 29.38
N GLY A 316 -20.24 -4.42 30.16
CA GLY A 316 -20.30 -4.48 31.61
C GLY A 316 -21.64 -4.99 32.12
N GLN A 317 -21.68 -5.31 33.42
CA GLN A 317 -22.88 -5.83 34.07
C GLN A 317 -24.03 -4.82 34.12
N GLN A 318 -23.80 -3.55 33.81
CA GLN A 318 -24.87 -2.53 33.84
C GLN A 318 -25.66 -2.45 32.54
N ASN A 319 -25.24 -3.13 31.48
CA ASN A 319 -25.99 -3.14 30.22
C ASN A 319 -27.41 -3.64 30.45
N HIS A 320 -28.40 -2.78 30.17
CA HIS A 320 -29.79 -3.04 30.46
C HIS A 320 -30.40 -4.14 29.58
N LEU A 321 -29.97 -4.27 28.32
CA LEU A 321 -30.43 -5.33 27.42
C LEU A 321 -29.92 -6.70 27.88
N LEU A 322 -28.65 -6.81 28.23
CA LEU A 322 -28.09 -8.06 28.74
C LEU A 322 -28.70 -8.50 30.07
N LYS A 323 -29.15 -7.55 30.91
CA LYS A 323 -29.94 -7.87 32.12
C LYS A 323 -31.33 -8.40 31.80
N GLN A 324 -31.97 -7.91 30.75
CA GLN A 324 -33.29 -8.36 30.29
C GLN A 324 -33.23 -9.68 29.55
N HIS A 325 -32.10 -9.94 28.85
CA HIS A 325 -31.86 -11.09 27.98
C HIS A 325 -30.63 -11.87 28.41
N PRO A 326 -30.60 -12.49 29.61
CA PRO A 326 -29.44 -13.26 30.05
C PRO A 326 -29.12 -14.47 29.15
N GLU A 327 -30.08 -14.94 28.35
CA GLU A 327 -29.89 -15.98 27.35
C GLU A 327 -28.98 -15.57 26.17
N TRP A 328 -28.70 -14.27 26.00
CA TRP A 328 -27.75 -13.78 24.99
C TRP A 328 -26.30 -13.87 25.47
N LEU A 329 -26.07 -14.20 26.73
CA LEU A 329 -24.74 -14.28 27.30
C LEU A 329 -24.11 -15.65 27.04
N LEU A 330 -22.91 -15.61 26.45
CA LEU A 330 -22.04 -16.77 26.25
C LEU A 330 -21.22 -17.09 27.49
N ALA A 331 -20.62 -16.06 28.09
CA ALA A 331 -19.75 -16.20 29.26
C ALA A 331 -19.70 -14.92 30.09
N HIS A 332 -19.42 -15.11 31.39
CA HIS A 332 -18.97 -14.07 32.29
C HIS A 332 -17.50 -14.34 32.61
N LYS A 333 -16.63 -13.57 31.97
CA LYS A 333 -15.17 -13.67 32.14
C LYS A 333 -14.55 -12.28 32.04
N PRO A 334 -13.96 -11.77 33.11
CA PRO A 334 -13.29 -10.47 33.08
C PRO A 334 -12.13 -10.45 32.08
N GLU A 335 -12.15 -9.47 31.21
CA GLU A 335 -11.07 -9.11 30.29
C GLU A 335 -10.91 -7.58 30.30
N TRP A 336 -9.85 -7.07 29.69
CA TRP A 336 -9.54 -5.64 29.72
C TRP A 336 -10.67 -4.74 29.17
N CYS A 337 -11.46 -5.23 28.21
CA CYS A 337 -12.48 -4.46 27.49
C CYS A 337 -13.92 -4.72 28.00
N GLY A 338 -14.13 -5.65 28.92
CA GLY A 338 -15.44 -5.97 29.44
C GLY A 338 -15.47 -7.30 30.19
N GLN A 339 -16.62 -7.66 30.72
CA GLN A 339 -16.78 -8.88 31.51
C GLN A 339 -17.82 -9.83 30.95
N TRP A 340 -18.82 -9.29 30.27
CA TRP A 340 -19.97 -10.04 29.80
C TRP A 340 -19.88 -10.20 28.29
N TRP A 341 -19.65 -11.44 27.87
CA TRP A 341 -19.47 -11.80 26.46
C TRP A 341 -20.77 -12.32 25.90
N ILE A 342 -21.19 -11.77 24.78
CA ILE A 342 -22.41 -12.17 24.08
C ILE A 342 -22.17 -13.44 23.26
N ASP A 343 -23.25 -14.22 23.05
CA ASP A 343 -23.25 -15.34 22.12
C ASP A 343 -23.51 -14.85 20.68
N PRO A 344 -22.49 -14.78 19.82
CA PRO A 344 -22.66 -14.29 18.46
C PRO A 344 -23.48 -15.24 17.56
N SER A 345 -23.78 -16.45 18.04
CA SER A 345 -24.63 -17.41 17.34
C SER A 345 -26.12 -17.27 17.67
N HIS A 346 -26.45 -16.44 18.70
CA HIS A 346 -27.82 -16.27 19.13
C HIS A 346 -28.59 -15.28 18.22
N PRO A 347 -29.78 -15.63 17.67
CA PRO A 347 -30.51 -14.75 16.79
C PRO A 347 -30.87 -13.39 17.40
N GLY A 348 -31.26 -13.35 18.70
CA GLY A 348 -31.53 -12.08 19.39
C GLY A 348 -30.32 -11.15 19.49
N VAL A 349 -29.11 -11.70 19.53
CA VAL A 349 -27.90 -10.89 19.46
C VAL A 349 -27.75 -10.25 18.07
N VAL A 350 -27.92 -11.03 17.01
CA VAL A 350 -27.78 -10.58 15.62
C VAL A 350 -28.91 -9.62 15.22
N GLU A 351 -30.14 -9.89 15.63
CA GLU A 351 -31.35 -9.19 15.15
C GLU A 351 -31.77 -8.03 16.06
N GLU A 352 -31.38 -8.01 17.34
CA GLU A 352 -31.84 -7.01 18.31
C GLU A 352 -30.67 -6.29 19.00
N TYR A 353 -29.75 -7.00 19.67
CA TYR A 353 -28.70 -6.39 20.48
C TYR A 353 -27.72 -5.54 19.65
N ILE A 354 -27.16 -6.11 18.58
CA ILE A 354 -26.22 -5.40 17.71
C ILE A 354 -26.89 -4.22 16.99
N PRO A 355 -28.07 -4.36 16.37
CA PRO A 355 -28.78 -3.21 15.81
C PRO A 355 -29.09 -2.12 16.84
N ALA A 356 -29.44 -2.46 18.09
CA ALA A 356 -29.70 -1.48 19.12
C ALA A 356 -28.47 -0.61 19.43
N ILE A 357 -27.29 -1.22 19.58
CA ILE A 357 -26.03 -0.51 19.81
C ILE A 357 -25.71 0.43 18.65
N PHE A 358 -25.69 -0.09 17.45
CA PHE A 358 -25.28 0.69 16.26
C PHE A 358 -26.29 1.79 15.92
N ASN A 359 -27.58 1.58 16.11
CA ASN A 359 -28.59 2.63 16.01
C ASN A 359 -28.39 3.72 17.09
N GLN A 360 -27.96 3.35 18.30
CA GLN A 360 -27.69 4.35 19.34
C GLN A 360 -26.47 5.22 18.97
N ILE A 361 -25.43 4.64 18.39
CA ILE A 361 -24.25 5.40 17.88
C ILE A 361 -24.69 6.38 16.80
N MET A 362 -25.50 5.93 15.83
CA MET A 362 -26.05 6.80 14.78
C MET A 362 -26.94 7.91 15.36
N LYS A 363 -27.74 7.59 16.38
CA LYS A 363 -28.58 8.58 17.09
C LYS A 363 -27.76 9.64 17.80
N TRP A 364 -26.58 9.31 18.30
CA TRP A 364 -25.66 10.30 18.89
C TRP A 364 -24.98 11.19 17.81
N GLY A 365 -25.11 10.87 16.53
CA GLY A 365 -24.58 11.69 15.43
C GLY A 365 -23.19 11.27 14.94
N PHE A 366 -22.60 10.16 15.43
CA PHE A 366 -21.33 9.68 14.91
C PHE A 366 -21.47 9.17 13.48
N LYS A 367 -20.44 9.42 12.67
CA LYS A 367 -20.41 9.11 11.23
C LYS A 367 -19.38 8.03 10.87
N ALA A 368 -18.63 7.56 11.85
CA ALA A 368 -17.64 6.51 11.69
C ALA A 368 -17.46 5.76 13.01
N ILE A 369 -16.94 4.53 12.93
CA ILE A 369 -16.86 3.59 14.04
C ILE A 369 -15.50 2.90 14.04
N LYS A 370 -14.85 2.83 15.20
CA LYS A 370 -13.74 1.92 15.50
C LYS A 370 -14.27 0.78 16.37
N TRP A 371 -14.33 -0.42 15.80
CA TRP A 371 -14.79 -1.61 16.52
C TRP A 371 -13.61 -2.46 16.95
N ASP A 372 -13.45 -2.60 18.25
CA ASP A 372 -12.31 -3.26 18.88
C ASP A 372 -12.69 -4.61 19.53
N CYS A 373 -11.72 -5.21 20.21
CA CYS A 373 -11.83 -6.43 21.03
C CYS A 373 -11.94 -7.74 20.24
N PHE A 374 -11.76 -7.77 18.93
CA PHE A 374 -11.90 -9.00 18.16
C PHE A 374 -10.94 -10.13 18.60
N PRO A 375 -9.65 -9.90 18.92
CA PRO A 375 -8.78 -10.98 19.40
C PRO A 375 -9.31 -11.65 20.68
N ALA A 376 -9.81 -10.84 21.63
CA ALA A 376 -10.43 -11.37 22.86
C ALA A 376 -11.75 -12.07 22.54
N THR A 377 -12.56 -11.50 21.64
CA THR A 377 -13.82 -12.10 21.19
C THR A 377 -13.60 -13.49 20.60
N PHE A 378 -12.64 -13.66 19.68
CA PHE A 378 -12.31 -14.98 19.12
C PHE A 378 -11.85 -15.95 20.20
N THR A 379 -10.98 -15.52 21.09
CA THR A 379 -10.49 -16.34 22.20
C THR A 379 -11.64 -16.87 23.08
N ILE A 380 -12.59 -16.01 23.42
CA ILE A 380 -13.74 -16.37 24.24
C ILE A 380 -14.72 -17.27 23.46
N CYS A 381 -15.04 -16.91 22.23
CA CYS A 381 -15.95 -17.71 21.41
C CYS A 381 -15.41 -19.12 21.16
N ASP A 382 -14.12 -19.27 20.88
CA ASP A 382 -13.48 -20.60 20.70
C ASP A 382 -13.48 -21.40 22.01
N ALA A 383 -13.16 -20.77 23.14
CA ALA A 383 -13.13 -21.44 24.43
C ALA A 383 -14.52 -21.89 24.92
N PHE A 384 -15.55 -21.16 24.55
CA PHE A 384 -16.94 -21.45 24.97
C PHE A 384 -17.85 -21.90 23.83
N HIS A 385 -17.31 -22.30 22.68
CA HIS A 385 -18.06 -22.67 21.50
C HIS A 385 -19.16 -23.72 21.76
N SER A 386 -18.89 -24.70 22.66
CA SER A 386 -19.88 -25.72 23.03
C SER A 386 -21.13 -25.16 23.75
N LYS A 387 -21.09 -23.91 24.18
CA LYS A 387 -22.21 -23.19 24.81
C LYS A 387 -22.96 -22.29 23.84
N PHE A 388 -22.56 -22.20 22.58
CA PHE A 388 -23.27 -21.44 21.57
C PHE A 388 -24.73 -21.90 21.49
N TYR A 389 -25.63 -20.96 21.27
CA TYR A 389 -27.03 -21.23 20.94
C TYR A 389 -27.11 -22.13 19.68
N ASN A 390 -26.26 -21.87 18.70
CA ASN A 390 -26.09 -22.73 17.54
C ASN A 390 -24.63 -23.25 17.43
N PRO A 391 -24.30 -24.36 18.07
CA PRO A 391 -22.94 -24.90 18.04
C PRO A 391 -22.54 -25.54 16.69
N ALA A 392 -23.46 -25.59 15.72
CA ALA A 392 -23.14 -26.10 14.39
C ALA A 392 -22.36 -25.11 13.49
N ILE A 393 -22.33 -23.81 13.85
CA ILE A 393 -21.57 -22.79 13.13
C ILE A 393 -20.26 -22.48 13.85
N SER A 394 -19.21 -22.18 13.11
CA SER A 394 -17.91 -21.79 13.68
C SER A 394 -17.97 -20.42 14.34
N SER A 395 -17.00 -20.14 15.23
CA SER A 395 -16.83 -18.81 15.82
C SER A 395 -16.68 -17.74 14.73
N ASP A 396 -15.90 -18.01 13.69
CA ASP A 396 -15.72 -17.08 12.54
C ASP A 396 -17.06 -16.74 11.87
N THR A 397 -17.88 -17.73 11.61
CA THR A 397 -19.20 -17.53 10.98
C THR A 397 -20.12 -16.73 11.89
N ALA A 398 -20.14 -17.07 13.19
CA ALA A 398 -20.98 -16.40 14.17
C ALA A 398 -20.58 -14.92 14.34
N ILE A 399 -19.30 -14.63 14.56
CA ILE A 399 -18.78 -13.27 14.70
C ILE A 399 -19.00 -12.48 13.41
N ARG A 400 -18.76 -13.10 12.23
CA ARG A 400 -19.03 -12.47 10.94
C ARG A 400 -20.51 -12.08 10.77
N ASN A 401 -21.45 -12.89 11.23
CA ASN A 401 -22.88 -12.56 11.17
C ASN A 401 -23.22 -11.33 12.03
N VAL A 402 -22.61 -11.21 13.20
CA VAL A 402 -22.71 -10.03 14.04
C VAL A 402 -22.18 -8.78 13.35
N VAL A 403 -21.02 -8.87 12.69
CA VAL A 403 -20.46 -7.75 11.91
C VAL A 403 -21.35 -7.38 10.71
N LYS A 404 -21.92 -8.36 10.01
CA LYS A 404 -22.88 -8.11 8.94
C LYS A 404 -24.13 -7.38 9.44
N ALA A 405 -24.67 -7.78 10.58
CA ALA A 405 -25.84 -7.11 11.18
C ALA A 405 -25.52 -5.64 11.51
N ALA A 406 -24.36 -5.37 12.06
CA ALA A 406 -23.88 -4.01 12.29
C ALA A 406 -23.77 -3.21 10.99
N ARG A 407 -23.12 -3.76 9.97
CA ARG A 407 -22.98 -3.10 8.64
C ARG A 407 -24.34 -2.83 7.99
N GLN A 408 -25.27 -3.76 8.10
CA GLN A 408 -26.65 -3.57 7.60
C GLN A 408 -27.37 -2.45 8.35
N THR A 409 -27.13 -2.33 9.65
CA THR A 409 -27.74 -1.29 10.50
C THR A 409 -27.24 0.10 10.14
N VAL A 410 -25.93 0.27 9.96
CA VAL A 410 -25.33 1.60 9.72
C VAL A 410 -25.29 1.99 8.24
N GLY A 411 -25.37 1.02 7.32
CA GLY A 411 -25.29 1.24 5.88
C GLY A 411 -23.84 1.34 5.35
N SER A 412 -23.68 1.41 4.04
CA SER A 412 -22.39 1.40 3.34
C SER A 412 -21.57 2.69 3.49
N ASP A 413 -22.23 3.83 3.75
CA ASP A 413 -21.57 5.13 3.83
C ASP A 413 -20.82 5.37 5.15
N ILE A 414 -21.08 4.57 6.16
CA ILE A 414 -20.41 4.68 7.45
C ILE A 414 -19.06 3.98 7.40
N TYR A 415 -17.99 4.72 7.69
CA TYR A 415 -16.66 4.13 7.85
C TYR A 415 -16.63 3.24 9.10
N MET A 416 -16.17 2.00 8.93
CA MET A 416 -15.98 1.06 10.02
C MET A 416 -14.54 0.55 9.98
N LEU A 417 -13.80 0.77 11.07
CA LEU A 417 -12.47 0.23 11.31
C LEU A 417 -12.57 -1.00 12.21
N SER A 418 -12.06 -2.14 11.74
CA SER A 418 -11.80 -3.31 12.58
C SER A 418 -10.49 -3.12 13.33
N CYS A 419 -10.53 -2.94 14.64
CA CYS A 419 -9.33 -2.90 15.47
C CYS A 419 -8.97 -4.32 15.92
N SER A 420 -8.27 -5.03 15.04
CA SER A 420 -7.91 -6.45 15.19
C SER A 420 -6.41 -6.61 15.51
N GLY A 421 -5.58 -6.54 14.52
CA GLY A 421 -4.13 -6.38 14.60
C GLY A 421 -3.28 -7.58 15.01
N ASN A 422 -3.81 -8.62 15.63
CA ASN A 422 -2.97 -9.69 16.20
C ASN A 422 -2.66 -10.82 15.21
N THR A 423 -3.67 -11.37 14.56
CA THR A 423 -3.54 -12.51 13.65
C THR A 423 -4.17 -12.22 12.29
N GLU A 424 -3.82 -13.01 11.28
CA GLU A 424 -4.46 -12.94 9.96
C GLU A 424 -5.95 -13.23 10.05
N ARG A 425 -6.35 -14.16 10.92
CA ARG A 425 -7.76 -14.47 11.17
C ARG A 425 -8.53 -13.24 11.62
N ASP A 426 -8.01 -12.53 12.62
CA ASP A 426 -8.66 -11.36 13.20
C ASP A 426 -8.80 -10.21 12.17
N ILE A 427 -7.84 -10.10 11.24
CA ILE A 427 -7.82 -9.05 10.21
C ILE A 427 -8.77 -9.40 9.06
N THR A 428 -8.85 -10.68 8.67
CA THR A 428 -9.47 -11.09 7.40
C THR A 428 -10.87 -11.66 7.51
N PHE A 429 -11.33 -12.07 8.70
CA PHE A 429 -12.61 -12.79 8.89
C PHE A 429 -13.84 -12.07 8.32
N ALA A 430 -13.83 -10.76 8.27
CA ALA A 430 -14.93 -9.93 7.78
C ALA A 430 -14.41 -8.71 6.98
N MET A 431 -13.29 -8.86 6.27
CA MET A 431 -12.63 -7.74 5.59
C MET A 431 -13.51 -7.07 4.54
N ASP A 432 -14.49 -7.77 3.98
CA ASP A 432 -15.49 -7.25 3.05
C ASP A 432 -16.60 -6.42 3.73
N GLN A 433 -16.66 -6.39 5.06
CA GLN A 433 -17.63 -5.62 5.84
C GLN A 433 -17.03 -4.37 6.47
N PHE A 434 -15.71 -4.29 6.56
CA PHE A 434 -15.00 -3.16 7.13
C PHE A 434 -14.41 -2.26 6.05
N SER A 435 -14.33 -0.97 6.33
CA SER A 435 -13.65 0.02 5.48
C SER A 435 -12.14 -0.02 5.68
N ALA A 436 -11.72 -0.37 6.90
CA ALA A 436 -10.32 -0.47 7.29
C ALA A 436 -10.11 -1.58 8.32
N ALA A 437 -8.88 -2.05 8.41
CA ALA A 437 -8.47 -3.00 9.44
C ALA A 437 -7.14 -2.57 10.04
N ARG A 438 -7.07 -2.55 11.36
CA ARG A 438 -5.85 -2.45 12.13
C ARG A 438 -5.01 -3.70 11.86
N ILE A 439 -3.77 -3.52 11.42
CA ILE A 439 -2.91 -4.63 10.98
C ILE A 439 -1.84 -5.04 11.99
N GLY A 440 -1.63 -4.26 13.04
CA GLY A 440 -0.65 -4.51 14.11
C GLY A 440 -1.18 -4.13 15.48
N GLY A 441 -0.38 -4.37 16.53
CA GLY A 441 -0.64 -3.93 17.90
C GLY A 441 -0.46 -2.43 18.08
N ASP A 442 -0.63 -1.94 19.31
CA ASP A 442 -0.49 -0.53 19.67
C ASP A 442 0.95 -0.04 19.51
N ILE A 443 1.09 1.22 19.06
CA ILE A 443 2.37 1.83 18.71
C ILE A 443 2.61 3.11 19.52
N PHE A 444 3.59 3.08 20.42
CA PHE A 444 4.12 4.27 21.10
C PHE A 444 5.58 4.51 20.70
N GLY A 445 6.47 3.58 21.03
CA GLY A 445 7.90 3.67 20.81
C GLY A 445 8.36 3.23 19.42
N TRP A 446 9.67 3.30 19.19
CA TRP A 446 10.29 2.94 17.92
C TRP A 446 10.19 1.42 17.62
N SER A 447 10.43 0.57 18.64
CA SER A 447 10.31 -0.88 18.50
C SER A 447 8.90 -1.32 18.11
N ASP A 448 7.87 -0.66 18.70
CA ASP A 448 6.48 -0.94 18.37
C ASP A 448 6.20 -0.56 16.91
N PHE A 449 6.72 0.58 16.44
CA PHE A 449 6.57 1.03 15.08
C PHE A 449 7.19 0.04 14.07
N ILE A 450 8.37 -0.50 14.35
CA ILE A 450 8.98 -1.54 13.50
C ILE A 450 8.11 -2.79 13.46
N ALA A 451 7.75 -3.34 14.61
CA ALA A 451 7.05 -4.63 14.69
C ALA A 451 5.57 -4.56 14.30
N ASN A 452 4.87 -3.51 14.72
CA ASN A 452 3.41 -3.41 14.60
C ASN A 452 2.94 -2.57 13.40
N SER A 453 3.80 -1.73 12.81
CA SER A 453 3.49 -0.99 11.59
C SER A 453 4.30 -1.51 10.41
N ILE A 454 5.61 -1.32 10.38
CA ILE A 454 6.43 -1.62 9.20
C ILE A 454 6.30 -3.08 8.78
N GLU A 455 6.60 -4.03 9.67
CA GLU A 455 6.53 -5.47 9.33
C GLU A 455 5.12 -5.91 8.94
N ARG A 456 4.12 -5.34 9.58
CA ARG A 456 2.72 -5.65 9.30
C ARG A 456 2.27 -5.06 7.96
N VAL A 457 2.70 -3.84 7.63
CA VAL A 457 2.44 -3.23 6.32
C VAL A 457 3.03 -4.10 5.21
N PHE A 458 4.28 -4.55 5.30
CA PHE A 458 4.88 -5.46 4.32
C PHE A 458 4.03 -6.72 4.07
N ARG A 459 3.33 -7.19 5.09
CA ARG A 459 2.48 -8.38 5.00
C ARG A 459 1.12 -8.11 4.38
N PHE A 460 0.47 -6.99 4.73
CA PHE A 460 -0.93 -6.71 4.39
C PHE A 460 -1.09 -5.65 3.29
N TYR A 461 -0.01 -5.05 2.84
CA TYR A 461 -0.03 -3.99 1.83
C TYR A 461 -0.71 -4.38 0.51
N PRO A 462 -0.65 -5.62 0.01
CA PRO A 462 -1.37 -6.03 -1.19
C PRO A 462 -2.88 -5.81 -1.12
N TRP A 463 -3.45 -5.75 0.07
CA TRP A 463 -4.87 -5.50 0.30
C TRP A 463 -5.19 -4.04 0.62
N HIS A 464 -4.14 -3.27 0.98
CA HIS A 464 -4.29 -1.85 1.29
C HIS A 464 -4.87 -1.07 0.12
N ASN A 465 -5.88 -0.25 0.41
CA ASN A 465 -6.55 0.61 -0.56
C ASN A 465 -7.24 -0.13 -1.74
N VAL A 466 -7.33 -1.44 -1.66
CA VAL A 466 -8.03 -2.32 -2.60
C VAL A 466 -9.20 -3.02 -1.91
N VAL A 467 -8.97 -3.74 -0.81
CA VAL A 467 -10.01 -4.47 -0.07
C VAL A 467 -10.40 -3.74 1.21
N PHE A 468 -9.44 -3.15 1.88
CA PHE A 468 -9.61 -2.28 3.04
C PHE A 468 -8.46 -1.28 3.14
N TYR A 469 -8.61 -0.25 3.93
CA TYR A 469 -7.49 0.60 4.31
C TYR A 469 -6.72 -0.09 5.43
N ALA A 470 -5.45 -0.47 5.17
CA ALA A 470 -4.58 -1.04 6.19
C ALA A 470 -4.21 0.05 7.20
N ASP A 471 -4.69 -0.09 8.43
CA ASP A 471 -4.40 0.84 9.50
C ASP A 471 -3.14 0.39 10.25
N GLY A 472 -2.05 1.11 10.03
CA GLY A 472 -0.76 0.89 10.68
C GLY A 472 -0.66 1.50 12.08
N ASP A 473 -1.80 1.89 12.66
CA ASP A 473 -1.94 2.57 13.95
C ASP A 473 -1.59 4.07 13.94
N ASN A 474 -1.51 4.65 15.10
CA ASN A 474 -1.36 6.09 15.29
C ASN A 474 0.07 6.59 15.07
N LEU A 475 0.19 7.78 14.50
CA LEU A 475 1.41 8.55 14.50
C LEU A 475 1.56 9.26 15.86
N VAL A 476 2.39 8.68 16.71
CA VAL A 476 2.85 9.28 17.97
C VAL A 476 4.22 9.89 17.70
N LEU A 477 4.30 11.22 17.71
CA LEU A 477 5.52 11.94 17.32
C LEU A 477 6.19 12.66 18.48
N ARG A 478 5.52 12.85 19.62
CA ARG A 478 6.02 13.62 20.76
C ARG A 478 7.38 13.11 21.25
N SER A 479 8.16 14.03 21.81
CA SER A 479 9.57 13.81 22.22
C SER A 479 9.74 12.76 23.34
N GLU A 480 8.68 12.43 24.06
CA GLU A 480 8.68 11.37 25.07
C GLU A 480 9.05 10.00 24.44
N PHE A 481 8.59 9.72 23.23
CA PHE A 481 8.77 8.43 22.56
C PHE A 481 9.64 8.48 21.33
N ASN A 482 9.89 9.66 20.74
CA ASN A 482 10.54 9.79 19.45
C ASN A 482 11.50 10.96 19.36
N THR A 483 12.72 10.69 18.91
CA THR A 483 13.64 11.71 18.41
C THR A 483 13.07 12.40 17.16
N PRO A 484 13.57 13.57 16.75
CA PRO A 484 13.17 14.19 15.48
C PRO A 484 13.39 13.29 14.24
N ALA A 485 14.46 12.48 14.25
CA ALA A 485 14.75 11.51 13.20
C ALA A 485 13.67 10.41 13.11
N GLN A 486 13.35 9.81 14.26
CA GLN A 486 12.28 8.81 14.34
C GLN A 486 10.90 9.38 13.94
N ALA A 487 10.60 10.62 14.33
CA ALA A 487 9.37 11.29 13.92
C ALA A 487 9.33 11.48 12.39
N ARG A 488 10.41 11.93 11.75
CA ARG A 488 10.51 12.02 10.29
C ARG A 488 10.33 10.66 9.63
N SER A 489 10.94 9.61 10.16
CA SER A 489 10.81 8.26 9.62
C SER A 489 9.37 7.76 9.66
N ARG A 490 8.67 7.97 10.77
CA ARG A 490 7.24 7.60 10.89
C ARG A 490 6.37 8.32 9.88
N VAL A 491 6.45 9.65 9.80
CA VAL A 491 5.65 10.41 8.84
C VAL A 491 6.02 10.07 7.40
N SER A 492 7.31 9.84 7.11
CA SER A 492 7.75 9.46 5.77
C SER A 492 7.18 8.12 5.34
N PHE A 493 7.17 7.13 6.24
CA PHE A 493 6.60 5.82 5.96
C PHE A 493 5.12 5.91 5.63
N TYR A 494 4.33 6.60 6.46
CA TYR A 494 2.90 6.78 6.21
C TYR A 494 2.62 7.60 4.95
N GLY A 495 3.33 8.70 4.76
CA GLY A 495 3.14 9.57 3.59
C GLY A 495 3.51 8.92 2.26
N LEU A 496 4.51 8.01 2.25
CA LEU A 496 4.95 7.31 1.05
C LEU A 496 4.24 5.97 0.80
N THR A 497 3.49 5.47 1.78
CA THR A 497 2.70 4.24 1.62
C THR A 497 1.20 4.50 1.51
N GLY A 498 0.75 5.74 1.73
CA GLY A 498 -0.66 6.11 1.64
C GLY A 498 -1.55 5.49 2.73
N LEU A 499 -0.99 5.15 3.89
CA LEU A 499 -1.74 4.61 5.02
C LEU A 499 -2.65 5.68 5.64
N PRO A 500 -3.73 5.29 6.34
CA PRO A 500 -4.49 6.20 7.20
C PRO A 500 -3.58 6.96 8.16
N VAL A 501 -3.81 8.24 8.36
CA VAL A 501 -3.01 9.10 9.25
C VAL A 501 -3.86 9.49 10.45
N THR A 502 -3.67 8.80 11.57
CA THR A 502 -4.31 9.15 12.84
C THR A 502 -3.26 9.69 13.82
N ILE A 503 -3.41 10.97 14.20
CA ILE A 503 -2.48 11.67 15.11
C ILE A 503 -2.76 11.19 16.54
N GLY A 504 -1.71 10.68 17.19
CA GLY A 504 -1.75 10.15 18.55
C GLY A 504 -1.09 11.06 19.60
N ASP A 505 -1.00 12.37 19.32
CA ASP A 505 -0.41 13.34 20.24
C ASP A 505 -1.42 14.39 20.68
N ASN A 506 -1.30 14.88 21.92
CA ASN A 506 -2.11 16.02 22.38
C ASN A 506 -1.67 17.28 21.63
N LEU A 507 -2.52 17.78 20.72
CA LEU A 507 -2.15 18.85 19.79
C LEU A 507 -1.67 20.14 20.49
N PRO A 508 -2.23 20.58 21.64
CA PRO A 508 -1.71 21.73 22.37
C PRO A 508 -0.24 21.59 22.84
N GLU A 509 0.24 20.36 22.97
CA GLU A 509 1.60 20.05 23.49
C GLU A 509 2.60 19.69 22.38
N LEU A 510 2.14 19.52 21.15
CA LEU A 510 2.99 19.13 20.04
C LEU A 510 3.72 20.37 19.44
N ASP A 511 5.03 20.29 19.29
CA ASP A 511 5.83 21.37 18.73
C ASP A 511 5.58 21.58 17.23
N GLU A 512 5.83 22.82 16.75
CA GLU A 512 5.55 23.21 15.37
C GLU A 512 6.35 22.40 14.34
N ALA A 513 7.57 21.95 14.67
CA ALA A 513 8.36 21.13 13.76
C ALA A 513 7.69 19.78 13.46
N ARG A 514 7.09 19.15 14.47
CA ARG A 514 6.32 17.92 14.30
C ARG A 514 4.97 18.13 13.62
N ILE A 515 4.32 19.25 13.92
CA ILE A 515 3.11 19.69 13.20
C ILE A 515 3.42 19.89 11.71
N ASP A 516 4.54 20.52 11.37
CA ASP A 516 4.94 20.70 9.97
C ASP A 516 5.21 19.34 9.28
N MET A 517 5.86 18.40 9.95
CA MET A 517 6.03 17.04 9.40
C MET A 517 4.68 16.39 9.04
N LEU A 518 3.66 16.51 9.89
CA LEU A 518 2.31 16.00 9.62
C LEU A 518 1.67 16.70 8.42
N ARG A 519 1.83 18.02 8.28
CA ARG A 519 1.33 18.75 7.12
C ARG A 519 1.92 18.25 5.80
N ARG A 520 3.19 17.78 5.79
CA ARG A 520 3.90 17.27 4.59
C ARG A 520 3.36 15.95 4.06
N ILE A 521 2.53 15.25 4.80
CA ILE A 521 1.90 14.00 4.38
C ILE A 521 0.38 14.11 4.21
N MET A 522 -0.16 15.32 4.24
CA MET A 522 -1.58 15.61 4.03
C MET A 522 -1.80 16.43 2.74
N PRO A 523 -2.81 16.06 1.93
CA PRO A 523 -3.73 14.94 2.11
C PRO A 523 -3.02 13.60 1.97
N VAL A 524 -3.59 12.54 2.53
CA VAL A 524 -3.11 11.18 2.25
C VAL A 524 -3.30 10.91 0.77
N ALA A 525 -2.21 10.61 0.09
CA ALA A 525 -2.23 10.36 -1.33
C ALA A 525 -2.76 8.95 -1.64
N ASP A 526 -3.52 8.82 -2.73
CA ASP A 526 -3.88 7.52 -3.29
C ASP A 526 -2.69 6.98 -4.08
N ILE A 527 -1.73 6.43 -3.35
CA ILE A 527 -0.45 5.96 -3.87
C ILE A 527 -0.22 4.50 -3.52
N HIS A 528 0.52 3.83 -4.40
CA HIS A 528 1.01 2.48 -4.21
C HIS A 528 2.49 2.47 -4.59
N PRO A 529 3.40 2.31 -3.62
CA PRO A 529 4.82 2.17 -3.94
C PRO A 529 5.03 0.96 -4.85
N MET A 530 5.90 1.12 -5.83
CA MET A 530 6.31 0.03 -6.71
C MET A 530 7.09 -1.03 -5.98
N ASP A 531 7.92 -0.57 -5.07
CA ASP A 531 8.83 -1.41 -4.34
C ASP A 531 8.74 -1.05 -2.88
N LEU A 532 8.23 -1.97 -2.09
CA LEU A 532 8.19 -1.90 -0.65
C LEU A 532 9.02 -3.08 -0.15
N GLN A 533 10.36 -2.86 -0.06
CA GLN A 533 11.29 -3.88 0.39
C GLN A 533 11.84 -3.54 1.78
N GLN A 534 11.71 -4.49 2.67
CA GLN A 534 12.61 -4.59 3.79
C GLN A 534 13.78 -5.47 3.35
N LYS A 535 14.86 -4.85 2.95
CA LYS A 535 16.10 -5.59 2.77
C LYS A 535 16.50 -6.10 4.13
N SER A 536 16.58 -7.40 4.24
CA SER A 536 16.60 -8.26 5.41
C SER A 536 17.07 -7.59 6.71
N TYR A 537 16.62 -8.04 7.84
CA TYR A 537 17.13 -7.57 9.16
C TYR A 537 18.65 -7.44 9.26
N GLY A 538 19.40 -8.08 8.35
CA GLY A 538 20.84 -7.93 8.22
C GLY A 538 21.32 -6.64 7.58
N ASP A 539 20.52 -6.00 6.74
CA ASP A 539 20.90 -4.76 6.03
C ASP A 539 20.36 -3.50 6.72
N GLY A 540 19.37 -3.66 7.62
CA GLY A 540 18.92 -2.63 8.55
C GLY A 540 18.28 -1.40 7.93
N TYR A 541 17.60 -1.51 6.77
CA TYR A 541 16.84 -0.41 6.17
C TYR A 541 15.58 -0.84 5.46
N VAL A 542 14.67 0.11 5.25
CA VAL A 542 13.45 -0.01 4.46
C VAL A 542 13.60 0.87 3.21
N LEU A 543 13.31 0.31 2.05
CA LEU A 543 13.26 1.03 0.79
C LEU A 543 11.82 1.10 0.30
N ILE A 544 11.36 2.32 -0.01
CA ILE A 544 10.07 2.61 -0.62
C ILE A 544 10.34 3.33 -1.93
N ASN A 545 9.93 2.76 -3.05
CA ASN A 545 10.06 3.40 -4.36
C ASN A 545 8.67 3.71 -4.92
N LEU A 546 8.34 4.99 -5.00
CA LEU A 546 7.09 5.50 -5.54
C LEU A 546 7.35 6.13 -6.90
N ALA A 547 6.68 5.66 -7.94
CA ALA A 547 6.64 6.38 -9.19
C ALA A 547 5.44 7.32 -9.24
N VAL A 548 5.71 8.53 -9.61
CA VAL A 548 4.70 9.57 -9.83
C VAL A 548 4.61 9.81 -11.34
N CYS A 549 3.48 9.43 -11.92
CA CYS A 549 3.19 9.59 -13.35
C CYS A 549 2.14 10.68 -13.54
N LYS A 550 2.51 11.72 -14.27
CA LYS A 550 1.64 12.85 -14.61
C LYS A 550 1.64 13.08 -16.12
N GLU A 551 0.61 13.67 -16.64
CA GLU A 551 0.52 14.02 -18.07
C GLU A 551 1.70 14.88 -18.56
N PHE A 552 2.33 15.64 -17.67
CA PHE A 552 3.43 16.54 -17.96
C PHE A 552 4.83 15.99 -17.62
N GLY A 553 4.94 14.76 -17.15
CA GLY A 553 6.22 14.11 -16.85
C GLY A 553 6.17 13.18 -15.66
N ASP A 554 7.18 12.32 -15.59
CA ASP A 554 7.31 11.27 -14.60
C ASP A 554 8.55 11.49 -13.73
N TRP A 555 8.48 11.05 -12.48
CA TRP A 555 9.63 11.00 -11.57
C TRP A 555 9.45 9.89 -10.52
N ASN A 556 10.53 9.50 -9.88
CA ASN A 556 10.47 8.61 -8.73
C ASN A 556 10.64 9.38 -7.41
N VAL A 557 10.00 8.88 -6.37
CA VAL A 557 10.26 9.31 -4.99
C VAL A 557 10.72 8.08 -4.21
N ALA A 558 12.00 8.07 -3.81
CA ALA A 558 12.59 6.99 -3.03
C ALA A 558 12.66 7.38 -1.56
N GLY A 559 11.95 6.66 -0.70
CA GLY A 559 12.09 6.72 0.74
C GLY A 559 13.06 5.66 1.22
N ILE A 560 14.14 6.07 1.89
CA ILE A 560 15.16 5.16 2.40
C ILE A 560 15.25 5.40 3.90
N MET A 561 14.70 4.47 4.68
CA MET A 561 14.64 4.54 6.14
C MET A 561 15.73 3.67 6.75
N ASN A 562 16.62 4.28 7.50
CA ASN A 562 17.57 3.57 8.36
C ASN A 562 16.87 3.07 9.62
N THR A 563 16.83 1.76 9.84
CA THR A 563 16.19 1.18 11.03
C THR A 563 17.18 0.90 12.16
N ASN A 564 18.48 1.11 11.92
CA ASN A 564 19.56 0.89 12.89
C ASN A 564 19.86 2.12 13.73
N ASP A 565 20.63 1.93 14.79
CA ASP A 565 21.17 2.95 15.69
C ASP A 565 22.55 3.49 15.25
N GLU A 566 23.06 3.04 14.09
CA GLU A 566 24.27 3.51 13.44
C GLU A 566 23.97 4.23 12.13
N VAL A 567 24.93 5.02 11.64
CA VAL A 567 24.81 5.67 10.31
C VAL A 567 24.82 4.61 9.23
N LEU A 568 23.86 4.70 8.31
CA LEU A 568 23.77 3.84 7.15
C LEU A 568 24.44 4.51 5.94
N GLU A 569 25.49 3.89 5.43
CA GLU A 569 26.10 4.23 4.15
C GLU A 569 25.62 3.26 3.08
N LEU A 570 24.92 3.77 2.06
CA LEU A 570 24.27 2.93 1.08
C LEU A 570 24.56 3.40 -0.35
N LYS A 571 24.84 2.44 -1.22
CA LYS A 571 24.90 2.65 -2.67
C LYS A 571 23.72 1.89 -3.31
N LEU A 572 22.80 2.65 -3.89
CA LEU A 572 21.62 2.11 -4.60
C LEU A 572 21.81 2.22 -6.10
N SER A 573 21.62 1.14 -6.81
CA SER A 573 21.53 1.14 -8.26
C SER A 573 20.19 1.73 -8.71
N LEU A 574 20.22 2.68 -9.63
CA LEU A 574 18.99 3.23 -10.22
C LEU A 574 18.18 2.15 -10.93
N GLU A 575 18.85 1.26 -11.66
CA GLU A 575 18.18 0.20 -12.41
C GLU A 575 17.73 -0.98 -11.54
N SER A 576 18.63 -1.59 -10.77
CA SER A 576 18.32 -2.83 -10.06
C SER A 576 17.58 -2.63 -8.75
N ASP A 577 17.77 -1.49 -8.05
CA ASP A 577 17.14 -1.24 -6.76
C ASP A 577 15.92 -0.31 -6.88
N LEU A 578 15.90 0.60 -7.85
CA LEU A 578 14.84 1.59 -8.03
C LEU A 578 14.05 1.44 -9.33
N HIS A 579 14.37 0.46 -10.17
CA HIS A 579 13.71 0.19 -11.46
C HIS A 579 13.66 1.40 -12.43
N ILE A 580 14.65 2.28 -12.32
CA ILE A 580 14.77 3.48 -13.14
C ILE A 580 15.61 3.14 -14.38
N ASP A 581 15.14 3.55 -15.56
CA ASP A 581 15.83 3.27 -16.82
C ASP A 581 17.14 4.07 -16.93
N THR A 582 18.26 3.38 -16.98
CA THR A 582 19.59 4.00 -17.11
C THR A 582 20.18 3.86 -18.52
N ARG A 583 19.44 3.30 -19.48
CA ARG A 583 19.91 3.08 -20.84
C ARG A 583 20.11 4.40 -21.59
N ASN A 584 20.94 4.35 -22.63
CA ASN A 584 21.23 5.49 -23.50
C ASN A 584 21.85 6.72 -22.79
N GLY A 585 22.51 6.53 -21.65
CA GLY A 585 23.17 7.61 -20.93
C GLY A 585 22.21 8.59 -20.26
N LEU A 586 21.00 8.14 -19.93
CA LEU A 586 20.04 8.93 -19.16
C LEU A 586 20.62 9.31 -17.79
N CYS A 587 20.44 10.56 -17.42
CA CYS A 587 20.85 11.11 -16.13
C CYS A 587 19.66 11.69 -15.39
N TYR A 588 19.78 11.75 -14.08
CA TYR A 588 18.69 12.13 -13.17
C TYR A 588 19.15 13.20 -12.17
N ALA A 589 18.39 14.25 -12.00
CA ALA A 589 18.54 15.20 -10.91
C ALA A 589 17.93 14.59 -9.64
N VAL A 590 18.67 14.63 -8.53
CA VAL A 590 18.23 14.08 -7.24
C VAL A 590 18.15 15.17 -6.19
N TYR A 591 17.00 15.24 -5.50
CA TYR A 591 16.73 16.22 -4.45
C TYR A 591 16.23 15.55 -3.18
N ASP A 592 16.85 15.89 -2.03
CA ASP A 592 16.43 15.41 -0.71
C ASP A 592 15.38 16.35 -0.12
N PHE A 593 14.19 15.83 0.11
CA PHE A 593 13.04 16.60 0.61
C PHE A 593 13.28 17.16 2.02
N TRP A 594 13.71 16.31 2.96
CA TRP A 594 13.84 16.70 4.35
C TRP A 594 15.05 17.60 4.61
N LYS A 595 16.15 17.41 3.88
CA LYS A 595 17.30 18.29 3.93
C LYS A 595 17.09 19.58 3.15
N GLY A 596 16.17 19.58 2.17
CA GLY A 596 15.95 20.72 1.29
C GLY A 596 17.12 20.99 0.35
N GLU A 597 17.83 19.92 -0.09
CA GLU A 597 19.12 20.00 -0.78
C GLU A 597 19.11 19.25 -2.12
N PHE A 598 19.76 19.85 -3.10
CA PHE A 598 20.08 19.18 -4.36
C PHE A 598 21.32 18.31 -4.17
N MET A 599 21.18 17.01 -4.34
CA MET A 599 22.27 16.07 -4.15
C MET A 599 23.21 15.94 -5.33
N GLY A 600 22.78 16.31 -6.54
CA GLY A 600 23.55 16.19 -7.77
C GLY A 600 22.81 15.49 -8.90
N VAL A 601 23.58 15.14 -9.93
CA VAL A 601 23.12 14.42 -11.13
C VAL A 601 23.76 13.04 -11.17
N TYR A 602 22.95 12.00 -11.36
CA TYR A 602 23.37 10.60 -11.32
C TYR A 602 22.91 9.85 -12.56
N GLY A 603 23.76 8.93 -13.05
CA GLY A 603 23.44 8.08 -14.23
C GLY A 603 23.13 6.63 -13.83
N ASP A 604 23.90 6.04 -12.91
CA ASP A 604 23.84 4.60 -12.64
C ASP A 604 23.42 4.26 -11.19
N ALA A 605 23.95 5.00 -10.22
CA ALA A 605 23.75 4.71 -8.80
C ALA A 605 23.75 5.96 -7.95
N LEU A 606 22.99 5.92 -6.86
CA LEU A 606 22.96 6.92 -5.80
C LEU A 606 23.85 6.49 -4.64
N GLN A 607 24.54 7.45 -4.04
CA GLN A 607 25.24 7.23 -2.78
C GLN A 607 24.59 8.10 -1.70
N VAL A 608 24.10 7.47 -0.63
CA VAL A 608 23.38 8.15 0.44
C VAL A 608 23.95 7.78 1.80
N SER A 609 24.01 8.78 2.68
CA SER A 609 24.36 8.62 4.09
C SER A 609 23.15 9.04 4.93
N ILE A 610 22.66 8.14 5.77
CA ILE A 610 21.42 8.33 6.55
C ILE A 610 21.72 8.15 8.02
N ALA A 611 21.40 9.16 8.81
CA ALA A 611 21.57 9.13 10.26
C ALA A 611 20.78 7.97 10.92
N PRO A 612 21.13 7.58 12.14
CA PRO A 612 20.41 6.54 12.87
C PRO A 612 18.91 6.82 12.96
N MET A 613 18.09 5.80 12.64
CA MET A 613 16.63 5.83 12.73
C MET A 613 15.98 6.97 11.94
N ASP A 614 16.69 7.55 10.96
CA ASP A 614 16.22 8.64 10.09
C ASP A 614 15.81 8.13 8.70
N THR A 615 15.20 9.01 7.91
CA THR A 615 14.77 8.71 6.55
C THR A 615 15.20 9.81 5.57
N ALA A 616 15.85 9.42 4.49
CA ALA A 616 16.00 10.25 3.29
C ALA A 616 14.79 10.05 2.37
N VAL A 617 14.28 11.15 1.83
CA VAL A 617 13.17 11.12 0.85
C VAL A 617 13.63 11.86 -0.40
N LEU A 618 13.97 11.08 -1.43
CA LEU A 618 14.65 11.55 -2.62
C LEU A 618 13.70 11.61 -3.80
N ARG A 619 13.52 12.78 -4.42
CA ARG A 619 12.93 12.86 -5.75
C ARG A 619 14.03 12.67 -6.79
N ILE A 620 13.78 11.79 -7.74
CA ILE A 620 14.68 11.39 -8.82
C ILE A 620 13.99 11.73 -10.13
N THR A 621 14.44 12.79 -10.79
CA THR A 621 13.77 13.35 -11.99
C THR A 621 14.67 13.19 -13.22
N PRO A 622 14.17 12.61 -14.34
CA PRO A 622 14.94 12.55 -15.58
C PRO A 622 15.36 13.95 -16.03
N LEU A 623 16.60 14.12 -16.43
CA LEU A 623 17.08 15.41 -16.91
C LEU A 623 16.55 15.74 -18.31
N THR A 624 16.14 17.00 -18.47
CA THR A 624 15.80 17.58 -19.77
C THR A 624 16.87 18.59 -20.18
N ALA A 625 16.87 18.98 -21.46
CA ALA A 625 17.78 20.00 -22.00
C ALA A 625 17.36 21.43 -21.64
N HIS A 626 16.29 21.62 -20.90
CA HIS A 626 15.72 22.91 -20.47
C HIS A 626 15.47 22.95 -18.97
N PRO A 627 15.24 24.14 -18.37
CA PRO A 627 14.89 24.25 -16.96
C PRO A 627 13.67 23.42 -16.58
N GLN A 628 13.72 22.74 -15.42
CA GLN A 628 12.70 21.80 -14.98
C GLN A 628 12.52 21.78 -13.47
N VAL A 629 11.30 21.48 -12.99
CA VAL A 629 10.99 21.30 -11.56
C VAL A 629 11.58 19.99 -11.08
N ILE A 630 12.41 20.06 -10.03
CA ILE A 630 13.01 18.88 -9.40
C ILE A 630 12.51 18.63 -7.97
N SER A 631 11.74 19.56 -7.38
CA SER A 631 11.05 19.35 -6.10
C SER A 631 10.02 20.45 -5.85
N THR A 632 9.07 20.15 -4.95
CA THR A 632 8.16 21.09 -4.30
C THR A 632 8.16 20.87 -2.79
N SER A 633 7.83 21.90 -2.00
CA SER A 633 7.89 21.80 -0.53
C SER A 633 6.60 21.34 0.13
N ARG A 634 5.48 21.31 -0.60
CA ARG A 634 4.14 21.16 -0.02
C ARG A 634 3.86 19.76 0.51
N HIS A 635 4.21 18.74 -0.26
CA HIS A 635 3.92 17.35 0.06
C HIS A 635 5.15 16.46 -0.16
N ILE A 636 5.29 15.42 0.64
CA ILE A 636 6.43 14.49 0.59
C ILE A 636 6.62 13.81 -0.78
N THR A 637 5.57 13.73 -1.61
CA THR A 637 5.65 13.24 -2.99
C THR A 637 6.30 14.24 -3.96
N GLN A 638 6.66 15.43 -3.46
CA GLN A 638 7.43 16.46 -4.18
C GLN A 638 6.81 16.81 -5.54
N GLY A 639 5.54 17.18 -5.53
CA GLY A 639 4.76 17.53 -6.73
C GLY A 639 3.64 16.54 -7.05
N GLY A 640 3.64 15.33 -6.46
CA GLY A 640 2.60 14.33 -6.74
C GLY A 640 1.19 14.77 -6.36
N CYS A 641 1.05 15.49 -5.24
CA CYS A 641 -0.24 15.96 -4.73
C CYS A 641 -0.52 17.45 -5.01
N ASP A 642 0.49 18.20 -5.36
CA ASP A 642 0.42 19.67 -5.36
C ASP A 642 0.80 20.34 -6.70
N LEU A 643 1.49 19.65 -7.62
CA LEU A 643 1.78 20.14 -8.97
C LEU A 643 0.72 19.62 -9.94
N ASN A 644 -0.13 20.52 -10.47
CA ASN A 644 -1.27 20.16 -11.30
C ASN A 644 -1.00 20.27 -12.79
N ALA A 645 -0.13 21.20 -13.19
CA ALA A 645 0.27 21.38 -14.58
C ALA A 645 1.72 21.87 -14.66
N LEU A 646 2.41 21.50 -15.72
CA LEU A 646 3.77 21.93 -16.03
C LEU A 646 3.97 21.94 -17.57
N SER A 647 4.56 22.99 -18.09
CA SER A 647 4.86 23.12 -19.52
C SER A 647 6.09 23.97 -19.76
N TRP A 648 6.95 23.53 -20.69
CA TRP A 648 8.06 24.31 -21.22
C TRP A 648 7.70 24.88 -22.60
N ASP A 649 7.86 26.18 -22.77
CA ASP A 649 7.75 26.86 -24.06
C ASP A 649 9.15 27.25 -24.59
N ALA A 650 9.63 26.52 -25.58
CA ALA A 650 10.94 26.74 -26.19
C ALA A 650 11.02 28.06 -26.98
N ALA A 651 9.89 28.62 -27.45
CA ALA A 651 9.89 29.88 -28.21
C ALA A 651 10.13 31.08 -27.30
N SER A 652 9.57 31.06 -26.10
CA SER A 652 9.74 32.12 -25.10
C SER A 652 10.77 31.78 -24.01
N ASN A 653 11.38 30.61 -24.04
CA ASN A 653 12.24 30.07 -22.99
C ASN A 653 11.60 30.21 -21.60
N SER A 654 10.37 29.76 -21.47
CA SER A 654 9.65 29.87 -20.20
C SER A 654 9.10 28.53 -19.70
N LEU A 655 9.19 28.33 -18.38
CA LEU A 655 8.58 27.23 -17.67
C LEU A 655 7.36 27.75 -16.93
N SER A 656 6.18 27.18 -17.20
CA SER A 656 4.93 27.56 -16.57
C SER A 656 4.24 26.36 -15.95
N GLY A 657 3.46 26.62 -14.91
CA GLY A 657 2.72 25.58 -14.24
C GLY A 657 1.61 26.08 -13.33
N SER A 658 0.90 25.14 -12.72
CA SER A 658 -0.10 25.38 -11.70
C SER A 658 0.14 24.49 -10.51
N SER A 659 0.05 25.08 -9.31
CA SER A 659 0.31 24.35 -8.05
C SER A 659 -0.78 24.63 -7.02
N LYS A 660 -1.20 23.58 -6.31
CA LYS A 660 -2.15 23.70 -5.19
C LYS A 660 -1.41 24.18 -3.95
N CYS A 661 -1.63 25.44 -3.60
CA CYS A 661 -1.02 26.09 -2.43
C CYS A 661 -1.99 26.17 -1.25
N VAL A 662 -1.45 26.38 -0.06
CA VAL A 662 -2.20 26.57 1.19
C VAL A 662 -1.98 27.99 1.69
N GLU A 663 -3.08 28.68 2.05
CA GLU A 663 -3.05 30.03 2.58
C GLU A 663 -2.14 30.15 3.81
N GLY A 664 -1.24 31.13 3.78
CA GLY A 664 -0.29 31.40 4.86
C GLY A 664 0.93 30.47 4.90
N GLU A 665 1.03 29.51 3.97
CA GLU A 665 2.21 28.66 3.81
C GLU A 665 3.10 29.18 2.67
N VAL A 666 4.42 29.09 2.86
CA VAL A 666 5.38 29.36 1.79
C VAL A 666 5.51 28.10 0.93
N TYR A 667 4.99 28.18 -0.29
CA TYR A 667 5.13 27.12 -1.27
C TYR A 667 6.44 27.31 -2.05
N ARG A 668 7.36 26.37 -1.98
CA ARG A 668 8.64 26.40 -2.69
C ARG A 668 8.65 25.50 -3.90
N LEU A 669 8.98 26.07 -5.06
CA LEU A 669 9.40 25.37 -6.25
C LEU A 669 10.93 25.31 -6.28
N THR A 670 11.49 24.13 -6.52
CA THR A 670 12.93 23.94 -6.76
C THR A 670 13.14 23.52 -8.21
N ILE A 671 13.91 24.32 -8.95
CA ILE A 671 14.13 24.15 -10.38
C ILE A 671 15.62 23.90 -10.65
N TYR A 672 15.90 22.89 -11.46
CA TYR A 672 17.21 22.68 -12.04
C TYR A 672 17.35 23.52 -13.31
N ILE A 673 18.41 24.30 -13.41
CA ILE A 673 18.77 25.11 -14.59
C ILE A 673 19.95 24.45 -15.27
N PRO A 674 19.80 23.83 -16.45
CA PRO A 674 20.90 23.24 -17.18
C PRO A 674 21.87 24.33 -17.71
N GLU A 675 23.10 23.90 -18.03
CA GLU A 675 24.08 24.75 -18.65
C GLU A 675 23.51 25.37 -19.95
N GLY A 676 23.76 26.67 -20.16
CA GLY A 676 23.22 27.42 -21.32
C GLY A 676 21.98 28.24 -21.01
N TYR A 677 21.35 28.10 -19.86
CA TYR A 677 20.23 28.96 -19.43
C TYR A 677 20.56 29.83 -18.24
N GLU A 678 19.92 31.01 -18.16
CA GLU A 678 19.97 31.93 -17.03
C GLU A 678 18.56 32.36 -16.67
N PHE A 679 18.24 32.35 -15.38
CA PHE A 679 16.93 32.82 -14.88
C PHE A 679 16.80 34.35 -15.03
N VAL A 680 15.63 34.80 -15.46
CA VAL A 680 15.33 36.23 -15.65
C VAL A 680 14.38 36.76 -14.56
N ASN A 681 13.17 36.21 -14.51
CA ASN A 681 12.15 36.63 -13.53
C ASN A 681 11.08 35.55 -13.35
N ALA A 682 10.32 35.67 -12.28
CA ALA A 682 9.12 34.89 -12.01
C ALA A 682 7.87 35.79 -12.09
N ASP A 683 6.89 35.34 -12.87
CA ASP A 683 5.56 35.95 -12.96
C ASP A 683 4.58 35.04 -12.21
N CYS A 684 3.98 35.59 -11.16
CA CYS A 684 2.99 34.88 -10.34
C CYS A 684 1.96 35.90 -9.86
N ALA A 685 0.69 35.48 -9.74
CA ALA A 685 -0.37 36.34 -9.20
C ALA A 685 -0.14 36.72 -7.73
N ASP A 686 0.49 35.80 -6.97
CA ASP A 686 0.90 36.02 -5.59
C ASP A 686 2.36 36.48 -5.49
N LYS A 687 2.76 36.97 -4.30
CA LYS A 687 4.14 37.40 -4.06
C LYS A 687 5.09 36.20 -4.20
N ALA A 688 5.98 36.32 -5.17
CA ALA A 688 7.05 35.31 -5.37
C ALA A 688 8.41 35.96 -5.10
N ALA A 689 9.27 35.20 -4.40
CA ALA A 689 10.69 35.54 -4.22
C ALA A 689 11.54 34.43 -4.84
N ALA A 690 12.54 34.82 -5.63
CA ALA A 690 13.40 33.86 -6.33
C ALA A 690 14.87 34.05 -5.90
N ALA A 691 15.55 32.93 -5.71
CA ALA A 691 16.98 32.88 -5.40
C ALA A 691 17.65 31.77 -6.24
N VAL A 692 18.79 32.13 -6.86
CA VAL A 692 19.61 31.21 -7.66
C VAL A 692 20.88 30.87 -6.90
N ASP A 693 21.18 29.60 -6.78
CA ASP A 693 22.42 29.07 -6.23
C ASP A 693 22.99 28.00 -7.17
N GLY A 694 24.04 28.36 -7.88
CA GLY A 694 24.62 27.52 -8.93
C GLY A 694 23.61 27.17 -10.04
N CYS A 695 23.29 25.89 -10.18
CA CYS A 695 22.30 25.41 -11.14
C CYS A 695 20.88 25.25 -10.53
N ILE A 696 20.67 25.68 -9.31
CA ILE A 696 19.39 25.54 -8.60
C ILE A 696 18.73 26.92 -8.43
N LEU A 697 17.48 27.01 -8.86
CA LEU A 697 16.60 28.14 -8.60
C LEU A 697 15.54 27.70 -7.59
N LYS A 698 15.42 28.42 -6.48
CA LYS A 698 14.33 28.30 -5.51
C LYS A 698 13.38 29.46 -5.68
N VAL A 699 12.09 29.17 -5.86
CA VAL A 699 11.04 30.18 -5.99
C VAL A 699 10.04 29.97 -4.85
N ASP A 700 9.96 30.91 -3.94
CA ASP A 700 9.06 30.92 -2.80
C ASP A 700 7.81 31.73 -3.12
N ILE A 701 6.66 31.08 -3.15
CA ILE A 701 5.35 31.69 -3.41
C ILE A 701 4.59 31.79 -2.08
N ASN A 702 4.24 33.02 -1.68
CA ASN A 702 3.43 33.25 -0.49
C ASN A 702 1.97 33.40 -0.93
N SER A 703 1.19 32.32 -0.73
CA SER A 703 -0.20 32.31 -1.14
C SER A 703 -1.10 33.10 -0.20
N ALA A 704 -1.91 33.99 -0.77
CA ALA A 704 -2.91 34.78 -0.06
C ALA A 704 -4.23 34.01 0.16
N SER A 705 -4.42 32.86 -0.51
CA SER A 705 -5.59 31.99 -0.37
C SER A 705 -5.21 30.53 -0.68
N SER A 706 -5.95 29.58 -0.12
CA SER A 706 -5.80 28.15 -0.50
C SER A 706 -6.41 27.91 -1.88
N GLY A 707 -5.72 27.14 -2.74
CA GLY A 707 -6.18 26.79 -4.08
C GLY A 707 -5.07 26.73 -5.11
N ASP A 708 -5.46 26.66 -6.38
CA ASP A 708 -4.54 26.57 -7.50
C ASP A 708 -3.96 27.93 -7.87
N ILE A 709 -2.65 28.02 -7.91
CA ILE A 709 -1.88 29.19 -8.29
C ILE A 709 -1.13 28.91 -9.57
N VAL A 710 -1.32 29.80 -10.56
CA VAL A 710 -0.59 29.75 -11.83
C VAL A 710 0.69 30.58 -11.70
N TRP A 711 1.79 30.05 -12.18
CA TRP A 711 3.09 30.69 -12.16
C TRP A 711 3.82 30.49 -13.48
N LYS A 712 4.74 31.42 -13.82
CA LYS A 712 5.58 31.37 -15.00
C LYS A 712 6.98 31.87 -14.65
N LEU A 713 8.01 31.09 -15.03
CA LEU A 713 9.41 31.42 -14.85
C LEU A 713 10.06 31.64 -16.22
N ASN A 714 10.70 32.79 -16.38
CA ASN A 714 11.31 33.18 -17.64
C ASN A 714 12.82 33.03 -17.58
N PHE A 715 13.39 32.50 -18.65
CA PHE A 715 14.81 32.25 -18.81
C PHE A 715 15.32 32.89 -20.11
N LYS A 716 16.62 33.07 -20.20
CA LYS A 716 17.31 33.44 -21.44
C LYS A 716 18.45 32.47 -21.72
N LEU A 717 18.81 32.31 -22.97
CA LEU A 717 20.02 31.62 -23.36
C LEU A 717 21.24 32.48 -23.01
N LYS A 718 22.30 31.84 -22.50
CA LYS A 718 23.59 32.48 -22.20
C LYS A 718 24.37 32.80 -23.45
#